data_5f7317b6586c8831d9db2cc78c891266
#
_entry.id   5f7317b6586c8831d9db2cc78c891266
#
_cell.length_a   1.000
_cell.length_b   1.000
_cell.length_c   1.000
_cell.angle_alpha   90.00
_cell.angle_beta   90.00
_cell.angle_gamma   90.00
#
_symmetry.space_group_name_H-M   'P 1'
#
loop_
_entity.id
_entity.type
_entity.pdbx_description
1 polymer ?
#
loop_
_entity_poly.entity_id
_entity_poly.type
_entity_poly.pdbx_seq_one_letter_code
_entity_poly.pdbx_strand_id
1 'polypeptide(L)'
;MRDLHYAFRLIRRQPAFAVLVIATLTLGIGASTSMFSVVNAVLLKPLDYGDPDRLVWMYGAFRGGDSAAVSPPDFMDYRRRNQVFERLGAMAIGTESVTVSGAGGPVRLLASRVSADLISTLGMTPVAGRDFTRADETAGSPAVIVSHRLWQERFAGSSAVLGQSIVVEGRPRTIVAVLPAGFTLPYDSFIRLTEPVDLYLPLALDDPDAQIRRFHSLRLIGRLPANGALTQAQSQMDVIARQLEATYPENETWRLRLVPLTERIVGDVRPVLRVLMAAVLLLLLVACANVASLLLARAGSREAELALRGALGAARGRIVRQLLIEGLALSCAGAAGGLVVTWWTVQALQRIGPAQFPRLQGIGLDAAVIVFAIAAAVATTLMFALAPAIHAARVDLAAALRPSRAVTQDRQRRFGQRALVIAQISVSMVLLSGAALLVQGFLRLIAIDPGFTAASVTLTPLALPEERYREDTKIDGFYTALLDRLAASPGVEAVSLATSPPLAGANDTVVYREGRPPATARDRQFAQVRRIQGNYFGTLGIPIVAGRAFDDRADRAGARDVVIVSRRMARDYFGDQPAVGQRVVVDIGSAITAEVIGVTGDVRIFGQANEAPRLVYLHARQHPAGFMQAVVKAAVPPGDVASTMRRQVQAIDPTLAAGRTEPMAALLSDSVAEPRFAMLLIGSFAALGLALTLVGLYGTLAYLVSQRLREFGIRVAMGASRGAIRGMVLRQGLALIACGIPTGILLSWFTSRSAAALLLNVRTSDPLVLAGVAALLTLTSLAAMLGPARRAAGVEPLVALRAD
;
A
#
# COMPACT_ATOMS: atom_id res chain seq x y z
N MET A 1 -35.27 -22.04 22.77
CA MET A 1 -36.08 -22.11 21.53
C MET A 1 -37.22 -21.10 21.50
N ARG A 2 -38.06 -20.94 22.53
CA ARG A 2 -39.19 -19.99 22.55
C ARG A 2 -38.79 -18.55 22.29
N ASP A 3 -37.67 -18.07 22.85
CA ASP A 3 -37.19 -16.69 22.72
C ASP A 3 -36.70 -16.39 21.29
N LEU A 4 -36.07 -17.36 20.62
CA LEU A 4 -35.66 -17.25 19.20
C LEU A 4 -36.88 -17.18 18.25
N HIS A 5 -37.91 -17.99 18.45
CA HIS A 5 -39.17 -17.93 17.68
C HIS A 5 -39.85 -16.58 17.85
N TYR A 6 -39.80 -16.03 19.06
CA TYR A 6 -40.36 -14.71 19.33
C TYR A 6 -39.58 -13.60 18.59
N ALA A 7 -38.24 -13.64 18.64
CA ALA A 7 -37.41 -12.69 17.90
C ALA A 7 -37.68 -12.73 16.39
N PHE A 8 -37.81 -13.93 15.82
CA PHE A 8 -38.13 -14.08 14.39
C PHE A 8 -39.51 -13.55 13.99
N ARG A 9 -40.54 -13.80 14.85
CA ARG A 9 -41.88 -13.27 14.64
C ARG A 9 -41.91 -11.73 14.71
N LEU A 10 -41.10 -11.16 15.57
CA LEU A 10 -40.97 -9.72 15.76
C LEU A 10 -40.33 -9.02 14.57
N ILE A 11 -39.26 -9.61 13.99
CA ILE A 11 -38.63 -9.16 12.75
C ILE A 11 -39.65 -9.11 11.61
N ARG A 12 -40.51 -10.14 11.50
CA ARG A 12 -41.57 -10.19 10.48
C ARG A 12 -42.71 -9.17 10.69
N ARG A 13 -43.01 -8.80 11.94
CA ARG A 13 -44.08 -7.83 12.24
C ARG A 13 -43.68 -6.36 11.99
N GLN A 14 -42.39 -6.05 12.02
CA GLN A 14 -41.90 -4.70 11.78
C GLN A 14 -40.73 -4.71 10.79
N PRO A 15 -40.99 -5.00 9.51
CA PRO A 15 -39.92 -5.24 8.54
C PRO A 15 -39.03 -4.01 8.30
N ALA A 16 -39.61 -2.81 8.26
CA ALA A 16 -38.84 -1.57 8.02
C ALA A 16 -37.79 -1.31 9.12
N PHE A 17 -38.14 -1.55 10.40
CA PHE A 17 -37.19 -1.42 11.50
C PHE A 17 -36.09 -2.49 11.42
N ALA A 18 -36.45 -3.73 11.18
CA ALA A 18 -35.51 -4.84 11.11
C ALA A 18 -34.50 -4.64 9.96
N VAL A 19 -35.00 -4.27 8.77
CA VAL A 19 -34.15 -3.98 7.59
C VAL A 19 -33.19 -2.85 7.90
N LEU A 20 -33.63 -1.74 8.51
CA LEU A 20 -32.78 -0.61 8.83
C LEU A 20 -31.66 -0.99 9.81
N VAL A 21 -32.00 -1.75 10.88
CA VAL A 21 -31.01 -2.22 11.86
C VAL A 21 -30.04 -3.21 11.22
N ILE A 22 -30.56 -4.22 10.50
CA ILE A 22 -29.73 -5.22 9.82
C ILE A 22 -28.81 -4.55 8.80
N ALA A 23 -29.31 -3.62 7.96
CA ALA A 23 -28.50 -2.90 6.99
C ALA A 23 -27.40 -2.06 7.67
N THR A 24 -27.72 -1.37 8.76
CA THR A 24 -26.73 -0.59 9.55
C THR A 24 -25.64 -1.50 10.11
N LEU A 25 -26.01 -2.65 10.69
CA LEU A 25 -25.07 -3.63 11.23
C LEU A 25 -24.26 -4.33 10.11
N THR A 26 -24.91 -4.65 8.98
CA THR A 26 -24.25 -5.21 7.79
C THR A 26 -23.11 -4.29 7.31
N LEU A 27 -23.37 -2.99 7.20
CA LEU A 27 -22.37 -2.03 6.78
C LEU A 27 -21.25 -1.86 7.83
N GLY A 28 -21.62 -1.75 9.12
CA GLY A 28 -20.65 -1.57 10.19
C GLY A 28 -19.77 -2.82 10.41
N ILE A 29 -20.38 -4.00 10.56
CA ILE A 29 -19.66 -5.26 10.75
C ILE A 29 -18.92 -5.65 9.47
N GLY A 30 -19.53 -5.47 8.29
CA GLY A 30 -18.93 -5.80 7.02
C GLY A 30 -17.67 -4.99 6.74
N ALA A 31 -17.73 -3.67 6.93
CA ALA A 31 -16.54 -2.81 6.79
C ALA A 31 -15.43 -3.21 7.78
N SER A 32 -15.79 -3.48 9.05
CA SER A 32 -14.84 -3.89 10.09
C SER A 32 -14.19 -5.23 9.77
N THR A 33 -14.99 -6.20 9.31
CA THR A 33 -14.52 -7.54 8.95
C THR A 33 -13.67 -7.51 7.69
N SER A 34 -14.02 -6.68 6.69
CA SER A 34 -13.21 -6.47 5.48
C SER A 34 -11.83 -5.92 5.83
N MET A 35 -11.77 -4.90 6.68
CA MET A 35 -10.50 -4.33 7.13
C MET A 35 -9.71 -5.30 7.99
N PHE A 36 -10.37 -6.04 8.87
CA PHE A 36 -9.71 -7.09 9.65
C PHE A 36 -9.12 -8.17 8.75
N SER A 37 -9.80 -8.56 7.66
CA SER A 37 -9.26 -9.52 6.68
C SER A 37 -7.94 -9.02 6.06
N VAL A 38 -7.86 -7.72 5.74
CA VAL A 38 -6.62 -7.09 5.24
C VAL A 38 -5.53 -7.12 6.32
N VAL A 39 -5.84 -6.66 7.53
CA VAL A 39 -4.89 -6.62 8.65
C VAL A 39 -4.42 -8.04 9.01
N ASN A 40 -5.32 -9.01 9.02
CA ASN A 40 -5.01 -10.40 9.29
C ASN A 40 -4.01 -10.96 8.25
N ALA A 41 -4.30 -10.77 6.96
CA ALA A 41 -3.45 -11.27 5.89
C ALA A 41 -2.06 -10.60 5.86
N VAL A 42 -2.00 -9.29 6.13
CA VAL A 42 -0.76 -8.52 6.00
C VAL A 42 0.06 -8.52 7.28
N LEU A 43 -0.57 -8.32 8.45
CA LEU A 43 0.16 -8.10 9.73
C LEU A 43 0.13 -9.29 10.68
N LEU A 44 -0.94 -10.09 10.70
CA LEU A 44 -1.13 -11.11 11.74
C LEU A 44 -0.74 -12.51 11.26
N LYS A 45 -1.00 -12.86 10.01
CA LYS A 45 -0.56 -14.15 9.47
C LYS A 45 0.97 -14.20 9.38
N PRO A 46 1.59 -15.27 9.83
CA PRO A 46 3.03 -15.47 9.62
C PRO A 46 3.36 -15.43 8.13
N LEU A 47 4.59 -15.05 7.79
CA LEU A 47 5.09 -15.13 6.40
C LEU A 47 5.09 -16.58 5.94
N ASP A 48 4.95 -16.79 4.63
CA ASP A 48 4.87 -18.13 4.03
C ASP A 48 6.26 -18.81 3.92
N TYR A 49 7.08 -18.65 4.97
CA TYR A 49 8.41 -19.26 5.14
C TYR A 49 8.43 -20.13 6.40
N GLY A 50 9.39 -21.06 6.46
CA GLY A 50 9.56 -21.87 7.66
C GLY A 50 10.02 -21.02 8.84
N ASP A 51 9.32 -21.08 10.00
CA ASP A 51 9.62 -20.32 11.22
C ASP A 51 9.98 -18.85 10.95
N PRO A 52 9.08 -18.05 10.38
CA PRO A 52 9.42 -16.71 9.88
C PRO A 52 9.87 -15.74 10.96
N ASP A 53 9.52 -15.96 12.23
CA ASP A 53 9.93 -15.10 13.35
C ASP A 53 11.44 -15.22 13.66
N ARG A 54 12.09 -16.27 13.15
CA ARG A 54 13.54 -16.48 13.26
C ARG A 54 14.31 -15.84 12.09
N LEU A 55 13.61 -15.32 11.09
CA LEU A 55 14.23 -14.72 9.90
C LEU A 55 14.56 -13.26 10.13
N VAL A 56 15.79 -12.91 9.84
CA VAL A 56 16.36 -11.57 10.00
C VAL A 56 16.83 -11.06 8.65
N TRP A 57 16.31 -9.91 8.25
CA TRP A 57 16.81 -9.16 7.10
C TRP A 57 18.02 -8.34 7.52
N MET A 58 19.04 -8.32 6.68
CA MET A 58 20.27 -7.59 6.93
C MET A 58 20.56 -6.65 5.77
N TYR A 59 20.83 -5.42 6.09
CA TYR A 59 21.25 -4.42 5.11
C TYR A 59 22.41 -3.60 5.64
N GLY A 60 23.28 -3.17 4.71
CA GLY A 60 24.34 -2.27 5.03
C GLY A 60 23.85 -0.86 5.29
N ALA A 61 24.49 -0.15 6.17
CA ALA A 61 24.30 1.25 6.43
C ALA A 61 25.64 1.95 6.56
N PHE A 62 25.83 3.02 5.81
CA PHE A 62 26.84 4.02 6.12
C PHE A 62 26.32 4.87 7.27
N ARG A 63 27.18 5.44 8.08
CA ARG A 63 26.80 6.25 9.24
C ARG A 63 25.89 7.41 8.81
N GLY A 64 24.59 7.27 9.08
CA GLY A 64 23.56 8.27 8.73
C GLY A 64 22.79 8.02 7.42
N GLY A 65 23.07 6.92 6.71
CA GLY A 65 22.34 6.53 5.48
C GLY A 65 21.46 5.30 5.70
N ASP A 66 20.41 5.21 4.90
CA ASP A 66 19.43 4.13 4.95
C ASP A 66 19.75 3.03 3.94
N SER A 67 19.58 1.77 4.38
CA SER A 67 19.35 0.58 3.55
C SER A 67 20.20 0.41 2.27
N ALA A 68 21.49 0.15 2.41
CA ALA A 68 22.35 -0.24 1.29
C ALA A 68 22.40 -1.77 1.12
N ALA A 69 22.71 -2.24 -0.09
CA ALA A 69 23.06 -3.63 -0.36
C ALA A 69 24.41 -3.97 0.27
N VAL A 70 24.73 -5.24 0.39
CA VAL A 70 26.00 -5.76 0.89
C VAL A 70 26.85 -6.24 -0.29
N SER A 71 28.16 -6.09 -0.23
CA SER A 71 29.02 -6.59 -1.30
C SER A 71 29.21 -8.11 -1.19
N PRO A 72 29.44 -8.83 -2.30
CA PRO A 72 29.72 -10.27 -2.25
C PRO A 72 30.93 -10.62 -1.37
N PRO A 73 32.08 -9.91 -1.38
CA PRO A 73 33.18 -10.18 -0.46
C PRO A 73 32.81 -10.00 1.01
N ASP A 74 32.00 -8.98 1.35
CA ASP A 74 31.51 -8.81 2.71
C ASP A 74 30.57 -9.94 3.13
N PHE A 75 29.66 -10.37 2.24
CA PHE A 75 28.82 -11.54 2.49
C PHE A 75 29.66 -12.79 2.79
N MET A 76 30.71 -13.06 2.01
CA MET A 76 31.61 -14.20 2.26
C MET A 76 32.33 -14.08 3.60
N ASP A 77 32.75 -12.86 3.98
CA ASP A 77 33.37 -12.61 5.27
C ASP A 77 32.39 -12.78 6.43
N TYR A 78 31.19 -12.23 6.33
CA TYR A 78 30.13 -12.45 7.33
C TYR A 78 29.76 -13.92 7.44
N ARG A 79 29.60 -14.64 6.33
CA ARG A 79 29.27 -16.06 6.30
C ARG A 79 30.35 -16.92 6.98
N ARG A 80 31.63 -16.62 6.77
CA ARG A 80 32.77 -17.33 7.39
C ARG A 80 32.89 -17.08 8.89
N ARG A 81 32.64 -15.84 9.33
CA ARG A 81 32.88 -15.42 10.73
C ARG A 81 31.60 -15.54 11.58
N ASN A 82 30.47 -15.90 10.97
CA ASN A 82 29.20 -16.05 11.65
C ASN A 82 29.21 -17.13 12.70
N GLN A 83 28.74 -16.82 13.93
CA GLN A 83 28.57 -17.77 15.03
C GLN A 83 27.18 -17.67 15.69
N VAL A 84 26.31 -16.72 15.24
CA VAL A 84 24.99 -16.46 15.84
C VAL A 84 23.83 -16.87 14.96
N PHE A 85 24.01 -16.89 13.63
CA PHE A 85 23.00 -17.40 12.74
C PHE A 85 23.20 -18.87 12.44
N GLU A 86 22.15 -19.66 12.51
CA GLU A 86 22.14 -21.04 12.10
C GLU A 86 22.49 -21.19 10.62
N ARG A 87 21.95 -20.28 9.82
CA ARG A 87 22.19 -20.16 8.37
C ARG A 87 22.19 -18.70 7.94
N LEU A 88 23.00 -18.38 6.94
CA LEU A 88 23.10 -17.07 6.32
C LEU A 88 23.03 -17.21 4.80
N GLY A 89 21.95 -16.72 4.23
CA GLY A 89 21.72 -16.71 2.79
C GLY A 89 21.79 -15.29 2.20
N ALA A 90 22.02 -15.23 0.89
CA ALA A 90 22.05 -13.99 0.15
C ALA A 90 21.29 -14.11 -1.18
N MET A 91 20.74 -12.99 -1.63
CA MET A 91 20.14 -12.87 -2.97
C MET A 91 20.59 -11.56 -3.63
N ALA A 92 20.63 -11.53 -4.94
CA ALA A 92 20.86 -10.30 -5.69
C ALA A 92 19.79 -9.24 -5.38
N ILE A 93 20.16 -7.96 -5.41
CA ILE A 93 19.24 -6.84 -5.15
C ILE A 93 18.14 -6.70 -6.19
N GLY A 94 18.31 -7.29 -7.37
CA GLY A 94 17.36 -7.21 -8.48
C GLY A 94 17.13 -8.55 -9.15
N THR A 95 16.25 -8.54 -10.11
CA THR A 95 16.00 -9.65 -11.02
C THR A 95 16.67 -9.39 -12.36
N GLU A 96 17.12 -10.46 -12.98
CA GLU A 96 17.65 -10.44 -14.35
C GLU A 96 16.55 -10.94 -15.30
N SER A 97 16.36 -10.23 -16.39
CA SER A 97 15.48 -10.70 -17.45
C SER A 97 16.31 -11.54 -18.42
N VAL A 98 16.15 -12.86 -18.39
CA VAL A 98 16.95 -13.81 -19.16
C VAL A 98 16.18 -14.43 -20.31
N THR A 99 16.87 -14.71 -21.41
CA THR A 99 16.31 -15.42 -22.56
C THR A 99 16.44 -16.92 -22.34
N VAL A 100 15.32 -17.63 -22.34
CA VAL A 100 15.28 -19.09 -22.26
C VAL A 100 14.90 -19.64 -23.63
N SER A 101 15.78 -20.40 -24.22
CA SER A 101 15.54 -21.09 -25.52
C SER A 101 15.12 -22.54 -25.30
N GLY A 102 14.19 -23.04 -26.10
CA GLY A 102 13.69 -24.40 -26.03
C GLY A 102 12.63 -24.64 -27.09
N ALA A 103 11.93 -25.79 -27.03
CA ALA A 103 10.81 -26.09 -27.92
C ALA A 103 9.71 -25.02 -27.83
N GLY A 104 9.55 -24.20 -28.84
CA GLY A 104 8.59 -23.07 -28.87
C GLY A 104 9.21 -21.69 -29.07
N GLY A 105 10.53 -21.62 -29.27
CA GLY A 105 11.26 -20.36 -29.49
C GLY A 105 11.78 -19.69 -28.23
N PRO A 106 12.56 -18.58 -28.37
CA PRO A 106 13.11 -17.86 -27.26
C PRO A 106 12.02 -17.10 -26.50
N VAL A 107 11.98 -17.28 -25.19
CA VAL A 107 11.06 -16.59 -24.28
C VAL A 107 11.88 -15.88 -23.21
N ARG A 108 11.44 -14.69 -22.82
CA ARG A 108 12.06 -13.93 -21.77
C ARG A 108 11.37 -14.22 -20.45
N LEU A 109 12.18 -14.58 -19.43
CA LEU A 109 11.74 -14.90 -18.09
C LEU A 109 12.53 -14.08 -17.08
N LEU A 110 11.97 -13.85 -15.89
CA LEU A 110 12.70 -13.27 -14.79
C LEU A 110 13.48 -14.34 -14.03
N ALA A 111 14.76 -14.08 -13.83
CA ALA A 111 15.65 -14.87 -12.99
C ALA A 111 16.14 -14.04 -11.79
N SER A 112 16.45 -14.72 -10.68
CA SER A 112 17.16 -14.13 -9.55
C SER A 112 18.37 -14.97 -9.18
N ARG A 113 19.47 -14.32 -8.83
CA ARG A 113 20.64 -15.02 -8.32
C ARG A 113 20.58 -15.14 -6.80
N VAL A 114 20.80 -16.36 -6.31
CA VAL A 114 20.70 -16.71 -4.89
C VAL A 114 21.89 -17.53 -4.44
N SER A 115 22.27 -17.38 -3.15
CA SER A 115 23.29 -18.23 -2.56
C SER A 115 22.76 -19.65 -2.32
N ALA A 116 23.65 -20.60 -2.21
CA ALA A 116 23.35 -22.01 -1.93
C ALA A 116 22.50 -22.18 -0.65
N ASP A 117 22.74 -21.35 0.36
CA ASP A 117 22.08 -21.46 1.66
C ASP A 117 20.73 -20.71 1.74
N LEU A 118 20.31 -19.96 0.70
CA LEU A 118 19.16 -19.05 0.83
C LEU A 118 17.82 -19.78 1.02
N ILE A 119 17.52 -20.77 0.17
CA ILE A 119 16.23 -21.50 0.20
C ILE A 119 16.08 -22.19 1.55
N SER A 120 17.13 -22.88 1.99
CA SER A 120 17.18 -23.53 3.31
C SER A 120 17.19 -22.51 4.47
N THR A 121 17.77 -21.30 4.30
CA THR A 121 17.68 -20.21 5.28
C THR A 121 16.23 -19.75 5.43
N LEU A 122 15.47 -19.67 4.34
CA LEU A 122 14.04 -19.36 4.37
C LEU A 122 13.19 -20.49 4.96
N GLY A 123 13.80 -21.65 5.30
CA GLY A 123 13.11 -22.82 5.83
C GLY A 123 12.23 -23.51 4.80
N MET A 124 12.57 -23.35 3.52
CA MET A 124 11.84 -23.95 2.41
C MET A 124 12.61 -25.17 1.89
N THR A 125 11.86 -26.13 1.39
CA THR A 125 12.41 -27.32 0.73
C THR A 125 11.85 -27.44 -0.67
N PRO A 126 12.66 -27.73 -1.69
CA PRO A 126 12.17 -28.00 -3.04
C PRO A 126 11.11 -29.13 -3.03
N VAL A 127 10.12 -29.04 -3.92
CA VAL A 127 9.11 -30.10 -4.15
C VAL A 127 9.76 -31.32 -4.77
N ALA A 128 10.77 -31.08 -5.62
CA ALA A 128 11.56 -32.12 -6.27
C ALA A 128 13.00 -31.65 -6.45
N GLY A 129 13.95 -32.57 -6.35
CA GLY A 129 15.37 -32.26 -6.55
C GLY A 129 16.11 -31.83 -5.28
N ARG A 130 17.17 -31.05 -5.46
CA ARG A 130 18.07 -30.58 -4.39
C ARG A 130 18.24 -29.05 -4.43
N ASP A 131 18.51 -28.42 -3.30
CA ASP A 131 18.98 -27.05 -3.21
C ASP A 131 20.36 -26.87 -3.88
N PHE A 132 20.77 -25.65 -4.15
CA PHE A 132 22.13 -25.36 -4.57
C PHE A 132 23.14 -25.77 -3.48
N THR A 133 24.33 -26.12 -3.91
CA THR A 133 25.49 -26.36 -3.06
C THR A 133 26.51 -25.24 -3.22
N ARG A 134 27.43 -25.11 -2.31
CA ARG A 134 28.52 -24.12 -2.43
C ARG A 134 29.38 -24.33 -3.70
N ALA A 135 29.45 -25.56 -4.20
CA ALA A 135 30.11 -25.86 -5.46
C ALA A 135 29.37 -25.26 -6.68
N ASP A 136 28.06 -25.00 -6.52
CA ASP A 136 27.28 -24.37 -7.58
C ASP A 136 27.46 -22.80 -7.59
N GLU A 137 28.07 -22.20 -6.57
CA GLU A 137 28.31 -20.75 -6.46
C GLU A 137 29.50 -20.26 -7.30
N THR A 138 29.65 -20.81 -8.50
CA THR A 138 30.75 -20.49 -9.42
C THR A 138 30.23 -19.83 -10.71
N ALA A 139 31.09 -19.01 -11.32
CA ALA A 139 30.80 -18.43 -12.62
C ALA A 139 30.58 -19.55 -13.65
N GLY A 140 29.48 -19.46 -14.39
CA GLY A 140 29.15 -20.49 -15.41
C GLY A 140 28.57 -21.79 -14.85
N SER A 141 28.24 -21.90 -13.56
CA SER A 141 27.56 -23.06 -12.98
C SER A 141 26.41 -23.57 -13.87
N PRO A 142 26.34 -24.88 -14.15
CA PRO A 142 25.28 -25.43 -14.99
C PRO A 142 23.94 -25.59 -14.24
N ALA A 143 23.89 -25.34 -12.93
CA ALA A 143 22.69 -25.56 -12.13
C ALA A 143 21.65 -24.46 -12.30
N VAL A 144 20.38 -24.84 -12.35
CA VAL A 144 19.22 -23.91 -12.32
C VAL A 144 18.08 -24.55 -11.52
N ILE A 145 17.39 -23.72 -10.72
CA ILE A 145 16.17 -24.09 -10.02
C ILE A 145 15.00 -23.36 -10.71
N VAL A 146 13.88 -24.06 -10.91
CA VAL A 146 12.71 -23.52 -11.58
C VAL A 146 11.54 -23.29 -10.63
N SER A 147 10.69 -22.30 -10.93
CA SER A 147 9.46 -22.07 -10.19
C SER A 147 8.44 -23.19 -10.44
N HIS A 148 7.51 -23.36 -9.51
CA HIS A 148 6.38 -24.29 -9.70
C HIS A 148 5.56 -23.92 -10.95
N ARG A 149 5.36 -22.61 -11.21
CA ARG A 149 4.62 -22.12 -12.36
C ARG A 149 5.28 -22.56 -13.67
N LEU A 150 6.58 -22.29 -13.83
CA LEU A 150 7.32 -22.66 -15.04
C LEU A 150 7.34 -24.18 -15.26
N TRP A 151 7.44 -24.95 -14.17
CA TRP A 151 7.36 -26.41 -14.22
C TRP A 151 6.01 -26.90 -14.74
N GLN A 152 4.91 -26.31 -14.29
CA GLN A 152 3.57 -26.65 -14.78
C GLN A 152 3.35 -26.21 -16.23
N GLU A 153 3.71 -24.96 -16.58
CA GLU A 153 3.41 -24.38 -17.89
C GLU A 153 4.25 -24.98 -19.02
N ARG A 154 5.54 -25.25 -18.79
CA ARG A 154 6.47 -25.72 -19.83
C ARG A 154 6.78 -27.22 -19.76
N PHE A 155 6.70 -27.81 -18.61
CA PHE A 155 7.06 -29.23 -18.40
C PHE A 155 5.86 -30.08 -17.99
N ALA A 156 4.65 -29.52 -18.05
CA ALA A 156 3.37 -30.19 -17.73
C ALA A 156 3.39 -30.91 -16.36
N GLY A 157 4.17 -30.40 -15.39
CA GLY A 157 4.31 -31.00 -14.05
C GLY A 157 5.03 -32.35 -14.05
N SER A 158 5.80 -32.67 -15.10
CA SER A 158 6.50 -33.96 -15.19
C SER A 158 7.60 -34.10 -14.15
N SER A 159 7.65 -35.23 -13.46
CA SER A 159 8.76 -35.57 -12.54
C SER A 159 10.10 -35.78 -13.26
N ALA A 160 10.07 -36.06 -14.56
CA ALA A 160 11.27 -36.21 -15.38
C ALA A 160 11.95 -34.87 -15.72
N VAL A 161 11.49 -33.74 -15.19
CA VAL A 161 12.12 -32.42 -15.38
C VAL A 161 13.51 -32.32 -14.73
N LEU A 162 13.77 -33.07 -13.67
CA LEU A 162 15.08 -33.09 -13.01
C LEU A 162 16.13 -33.71 -13.95
N GLY A 163 17.28 -33.01 -14.04
CA GLY A 163 18.36 -33.40 -14.91
C GLY A 163 18.18 -32.99 -16.40
N GLN A 164 17.01 -32.45 -16.77
CA GLN A 164 16.85 -31.89 -18.12
C GLN A 164 17.67 -30.61 -18.29
N SER A 165 18.16 -30.41 -19.51
CA SER A 165 18.89 -29.19 -19.87
C SER A 165 17.97 -28.18 -20.52
N ILE A 166 18.06 -26.94 -20.06
CA ILE A 166 17.45 -25.76 -20.69
C ILE A 166 18.55 -24.76 -21.06
N VAL A 167 18.36 -24.05 -22.15
CA VAL A 167 19.34 -23.03 -22.57
C VAL A 167 18.92 -21.69 -22.01
N VAL A 168 19.74 -21.13 -21.12
CA VAL A 168 19.52 -19.80 -20.49
C VAL A 168 20.66 -18.88 -20.93
N GLU A 169 20.33 -17.78 -21.58
CA GLU A 169 21.30 -16.82 -22.13
C GLU A 169 22.38 -17.50 -23.03
N GLY A 170 21.97 -18.50 -23.81
CA GLY A 170 22.88 -19.25 -24.70
C GLY A 170 23.67 -20.38 -24.03
N ARG A 171 23.59 -20.53 -22.71
CA ARG A 171 24.29 -21.58 -21.94
C ARG A 171 23.35 -22.73 -21.57
N PRO A 172 23.74 -23.97 -21.77
CA PRO A 172 22.99 -25.13 -21.28
C PRO A 172 23.07 -25.15 -19.74
N ARG A 173 21.89 -25.24 -19.09
CA ARG A 173 21.77 -25.40 -17.65
C ARG A 173 20.88 -26.57 -17.31
N THR A 174 21.26 -27.30 -16.27
CA THR A 174 20.55 -28.48 -15.79
C THR A 174 19.59 -28.11 -14.68
N ILE A 175 18.33 -28.49 -14.79
CA ILE A 175 17.32 -28.28 -13.76
C ILE A 175 17.62 -29.20 -12.59
N VAL A 176 17.99 -28.62 -11.43
CA VAL A 176 18.35 -29.36 -10.22
C VAL A 176 17.24 -29.42 -9.19
N ALA A 177 16.28 -28.53 -9.26
CA ALA A 177 15.10 -28.53 -8.39
C ALA A 177 13.91 -27.76 -8.95
N VAL A 178 12.75 -28.04 -8.33
CA VAL A 178 11.49 -27.30 -8.50
C VAL A 178 11.07 -26.74 -7.14
N LEU A 179 10.78 -25.45 -7.06
CA LEU A 179 10.30 -24.80 -5.82
C LEU A 179 8.81 -25.05 -5.57
N PRO A 180 8.35 -24.91 -4.31
CA PRO A 180 6.94 -25.04 -3.97
C PRO A 180 6.05 -24.02 -4.67
N ALA A 181 4.78 -24.37 -4.85
CA ALA A 181 3.78 -23.43 -5.33
C ALA A 181 3.69 -22.22 -4.37
N GLY A 182 3.62 -21.02 -4.94
CA GLY A 182 3.54 -19.79 -4.15
C GLY A 182 4.85 -19.31 -3.54
N PHE A 183 5.98 -20.00 -3.76
CA PHE A 183 7.28 -19.50 -3.31
C PHE A 183 7.62 -18.18 -4.00
N THR A 184 7.99 -17.18 -3.21
CA THR A 184 8.49 -15.89 -3.66
C THR A 184 9.69 -15.49 -2.81
N LEU A 185 10.66 -14.80 -3.43
CA LEU A 185 11.75 -14.20 -2.67
C LEU A 185 11.24 -12.96 -1.91
N PRO A 186 11.76 -12.69 -0.70
CA PRO A 186 11.38 -11.51 0.08
C PRO A 186 12.05 -10.25 -0.46
N TYR A 187 11.57 -9.76 -1.59
CA TYR A 187 12.03 -8.49 -2.14
C TYR A 187 11.55 -7.30 -1.30
N ASP A 188 12.37 -6.25 -1.24
CA ASP A 188 11.96 -5.01 -0.61
C ASP A 188 11.07 -4.17 -1.54
N SER A 189 10.40 -3.15 -0.98
CA SER A 189 9.46 -2.28 -1.69
C SER A 189 10.07 -1.48 -2.84
N PHE A 190 11.40 -1.44 -2.97
CA PHE A 190 12.09 -0.74 -4.05
C PHE A 190 12.17 -1.54 -5.34
N ILE A 191 11.98 -2.86 -5.26
CA ILE A 191 12.03 -3.75 -6.44
C ILE A 191 10.61 -3.98 -6.93
N ARG A 192 10.27 -3.36 -8.06
CA ARG A 192 9.03 -3.63 -8.78
C ARG A 192 9.19 -4.93 -9.56
N LEU A 193 8.64 -6.01 -9.06
CA LEU A 193 8.46 -7.20 -9.87
C LEU A 193 7.19 -7.04 -10.69
N THR A 194 7.33 -6.80 -11.98
CA THR A 194 6.21 -6.78 -12.93
C THR A 194 5.74 -8.18 -13.28
N GLU A 195 6.61 -9.17 -13.09
CA GLU A 195 6.38 -10.59 -13.33
C GLU A 195 6.98 -11.42 -12.21
N PRO A 196 6.43 -12.61 -11.91
CA PRO A 196 7.03 -13.51 -10.92
C PRO A 196 8.38 -14.05 -11.42
N VAL A 197 9.28 -14.31 -10.48
CA VAL A 197 10.56 -14.97 -10.77
C VAL A 197 10.33 -16.44 -11.11
N ASP A 198 10.81 -16.87 -12.26
CA ASP A 198 10.65 -18.24 -12.72
C ASP A 198 11.91 -19.07 -12.66
N LEU A 199 13.06 -18.42 -12.66
CA LEU A 199 14.35 -19.07 -12.63
C LEU A 199 15.18 -18.56 -11.45
N TYR A 200 15.84 -19.48 -10.80
CA TYR A 200 16.81 -19.17 -9.75
C TYR A 200 18.16 -19.69 -10.20
N LEU A 201 19.13 -18.78 -10.23
CA LEU A 201 20.51 -19.06 -10.63
C LEU A 201 21.41 -18.97 -9.38
N PRO A 202 22.47 -19.76 -9.27
CA PRO A 202 23.41 -19.59 -8.17
C PRO A 202 24.18 -18.26 -8.32
N LEU A 203 24.58 -17.68 -7.18
CA LEU A 203 25.51 -16.56 -7.16
C LEU A 203 26.86 -17.02 -7.70
N ALA A 204 27.46 -16.24 -8.58
CA ALA A 204 28.82 -16.43 -9.07
C ALA A 204 29.80 -15.71 -8.13
N LEU A 205 30.16 -16.28 -7.00
CA LEU A 205 30.98 -15.61 -5.99
C LEU A 205 32.48 -15.59 -6.35
N ASP A 206 32.89 -16.39 -7.31
CA ASP A 206 34.24 -16.42 -7.89
C ASP A 206 34.44 -15.49 -9.09
N ASP A 207 33.39 -14.85 -9.55
CA ASP A 207 33.45 -13.89 -10.66
C ASP A 207 34.33 -12.68 -10.26
N PRO A 208 35.23 -12.19 -11.13
CA PRO A 208 36.06 -11.02 -10.86
C PRO A 208 35.24 -9.79 -10.39
N ASP A 209 34.09 -9.54 -10.98
CA ASP A 209 33.23 -8.42 -10.59
C ASP A 209 32.62 -8.63 -9.20
N ALA A 210 32.35 -9.88 -8.80
CA ALA A 210 31.91 -10.22 -7.47
C ALA A 210 33.04 -10.09 -6.41
N GLN A 211 34.31 -9.92 -6.80
CA GLN A 211 35.39 -9.65 -5.87
C GLN A 211 35.57 -8.16 -5.54
N ILE A 212 34.80 -7.29 -6.17
CA ILE A 212 34.87 -5.85 -5.95
C ILE A 212 34.06 -5.47 -4.71
N ARG A 213 34.76 -5.16 -3.60
CA ARG A 213 34.14 -4.85 -2.29
C ARG A 213 33.28 -3.58 -2.31
N ARG A 214 33.56 -2.65 -3.21
CA ARG A 214 32.74 -1.45 -3.39
C ARG A 214 31.41 -1.68 -4.13
N PHE A 215 31.24 -2.86 -4.74
CA PHE A 215 30.04 -3.20 -5.49
C PHE A 215 29.04 -3.91 -4.59
N HIS A 216 28.09 -3.13 -4.06
CA HIS A 216 27.06 -3.61 -3.16
C HIS A 216 25.86 -4.12 -3.96
N SER A 217 25.73 -5.43 -4.11
CA SER A 217 24.74 -6.07 -4.99
C SER A 217 23.88 -7.14 -4.33
N LEU A 218 24.09 -7.41 -3.02
CA LEU A 218 23.39 -8.49 -2.32
C LEU A 218 22.50 -7.98 -1.19
N ARG A 219 21.38 -8.69 -0.97
CA ARG A 219 20.56 -8.65 0.23
C ARG A 219 20.81 -9.93 1.03
N LEU A 220 20.98 -9.79 2.34
CA LEU A 220 21.28 -10.89 3.22
C LEU A 220 20.09 -11.23 4.11
N ILE A 221 19.91 -12.53 4.33
CA ILE A 221 18.90 -13.06 5.26
C ILE A 221 19.59 -14.06 6.17
N GLY A 222 19.41 -13.90 7.48
CA GLY A 222 19.89 -14.83 8.48
C GLY A 222 18.75 -15.56 9.16
N ARG A 223 18.97 -16.81 9.53
CA ARG A 223 18.10 -17.58 10.41
C ARG A 223 18.72 -17.66 11.79
N LEU A 224 18.03 -17.11 12.79
CA LEU A 224 18.43 -17.25 14.19
C LEU A 224 18.17 -18.68 14.69
N PRO A 225 18.98 -19.21 15.61
CA PRO A 225 18.64 -20.42 16.33
C PRO A 225 17.34 -20.25 17.15
N ALA A 226 16.72 -21.35 17.59
CA ALA A 226 15.41 -21.30 18.27
C ALA A 226 15.39 -20.35 19.48
N ASN A 227 16.51 -20.22 20.21
CA ASN A 227 16.65 -19.33 21.37
C ASN A 227 17.53 -18.10 21.07
N GLY A 228 17.74 -17.76 19.79
CA GLY A 228 18.62 -16.67 19.38
C GLY A 228 17.97 -15.30 19.59
N ALA A 229 18.73 -14.38 20.19
CA ALA A 229 18.29 -12.99 20.36
C ALA A 229 18.84 -12.10 19.24
N LEU A 230 17.96 -11.26 18.66
CA LEU A 230 18.33 -10.28 17.61
C LEU A 230 19.43 -9.32 18.10
N THR A 231 19.38 -8.90 19.37
CA THR A 231 20.37 -8.00 19.98
C THR A 231 21.76 -8.64 20.04
N GLN A 232 21.85 -9.94 20.36
CA GLN A 232 23.10 -10.68 20.35
C GLN A 232 23.66 -10.81 18.92
N ALA A 233 22.77 -11.09 17.95
CA ALA A 233 23.16 -11.17 16.55
C ALA A 233 23.67 -9.82 16.05
N GLN A 234 22.99 -8.70 16.37
CA GLN A 234 23.45 -7.36 16.03
C GLN A 234 24.85 -7.08 16.62
N SER A 235 25.03 -7.39 17.90
CA SER A 235 26.33 -7.17 18.57
C SER A 235 27.48 -7.93 17.90
N GLN A 236 27.25 -9.19 17.50
CA GLN A 236 28.28 -9.97 16.80
C GLN A 236 28.55 -9.40 15.40
N MET A 237 27.51 -9.03 14.64
CA MET A 237 27.68 -8.44 13.32
C MET A 237 28.43 -7.11 13.40
N ASP A 238 28.20 -6.32 14.46
CA ASP A 238 28.94 -5.07 14.71
C ASP A 238 30.43 -5.34 15.02
N VAL A 239 30.75 -6.44 15.71
CA VAL A 239 32.15 -6.86 15.93
C VAL A 239 32.82 -7.22 14.60
N ILE A 240 32.16 -8.04 13.79
CA ILE A 240 32.68 -8.42 12.47
C ILE A 240 32.84 -7.18 11.58
N ALA A 241 31.85 -6.27 11.57
CA ALA A 241 31.93 -5.03 10.80
C ALA A 241 33.12 -4.16 11.20
N ARG A 242 33.43 -4.04 12.51
CA ARG A 242 34.63 -3.30 12.96
C ARG A 242 35.92 -3.99 12.55
N GLN A 243 35.98 -5.32 12.55
CA GLN A 243 37.12 -6.05 12.07
C GLN A 243 37.36 -5.86 10.57
N LEU A 244 36.28 -5.87 9.78
CA LEU A 244 36.35 -5.60 8.35
C LEU A 244 36.75 -4.16 8.07
N GLU A 245 36.23 -3.17 8.81
CA GLU A 245 36.62 -1.77 8.74
C GLU A 245 38.12 -1.57 9.00
N ALA A 246 38.68 -2.30 9.98
CA ALA A 246 40.12 -2.21 10.27
C ALA A 246 41.01 -2.85 9.19
N THR A 247 40.45 -3.78 8.41
CA THR A 247 41.20 -4.52 7.39
C THR A 247 41.04 -3.91 6.00
N TYR A 248 39.84 -3.36 5.70
CA TYR A 248 39.46 -2.89 4.37
C TYR A 248 39.00 -1.43 4.40
N PRO A 249 39.74 -0.49 3.78
CA PRO A 249 39.38 0.92 3.73
C PRO A 249 37.98 1.18 3.10
N GLU A 250 37.54 0.28 2.21
CA GLU A 250 36.22 0.37 1.57
C GLU A 250 35.06 0.26 2.58
N ASN A 251 35.30 -0.39 3.71
CA ASN A 251 34.33 -0.61 4.76
C ASN A 251 34.37 0.47 5.86
N GLU A 252 35.10 1.56 5.66
CA GLU A 252 35.11 2.69 6.59
C GLU A 252 33.68 3.17 6.87
N THR A 253 33.27 3.22 8.13
CA THR A 253 31.92 3.58 8.61
C THR A 253 30.79 2.63 8.22
N TRP A 254 31.09 1.55 7.53
CA TRP A 254 30.10 0.53 7.14
C TRP A 254 29.62 -0.27 8.36
N ARG A 255 28.32 -0.45 8.47
CA ARG A 255 27.70 -1.27 9.51
C ARG A 255 26.62 -2.13 8.88
N LEU A 256 26.40 -3.29 9.46
CA LEU A 256 25.30 -4.17 9.10
C LEU A 256 24.16 -3.97 10.10
N ARG A 257 22.99 -3.59 9.61
CA ARG A 257 21.79 -3.41 10.43
C ARG A 257 20.85 -4.60 10.24
N LEU A 258 20.37 -5.11 11.37
CA LEU A 258 19.52 -6.28 11.43
C LEU A 258 18.11 -5.88 11.83
N VAL A 259 17.12 -6.35 11.07
CA VAL A 259 15.69 -6.17 11.39
C VAL A 259 14.95 -7.49 11.16
N PRO A 260 13.88 -7.78 11.93
CA PRO A 260 13.04 -8.94 11.62
C PRO A 260 12.54 -8.87 10.17
N LEU A 261 12.53 -10.00 9.47
CA LEU A 261 12.07 -10.05 8.08
C LEU A 261 10.64 -9.54 7.94
N THR A 262 9.78 -9.90 8.89
CA THR A 262 8.40 -9.41 8.95
C THR A 262 8.34 -7.87 9.03
N GLU A 263 9.19 -7.25 9.86
CA GLU A 263 9.27 -5.78 9.98
C GLU A 263 9.69 -5.15 8.64
N ARG A 264 10.63 -5.78 7.93
CA ARG A 264 11.08 -5.28 6.62
C ARG A 264 9.98 -5.33 5.57
N ILE A 265 9.19 -6.40 5.51
CA ILE A 265 8.15 -6.61 4.48
C ILE A 265 6.92 -5.76 4.75
N VAL A 266 6.50 -5.62 6.03
CA VAL A 266 5.21 -4.98 6.35
C VAL A 266 5.34 -3.71 7.19
N GLY A 267 6.56 -3.31 7.57
CA GLY A 267 6.81 -2.15 8.44
C GLY A 267 6.23 -0.86 7.87
N ASP A 268 6.45 -0.62 6.59
CA ASP A 268 6.03 0.61 5.91
C ASP A 268 4.50 0.75 5.80
N VAL A 269 3.78 -0.37 5.64
CA VAL A 269 2.31 -0.36 5.55
C VAL A 269 1.61 -0.42 6.90
N ARG A 270 2.32 -0.76 7.98
CA ARG A 270 1.76 -0.90 9.34
C ARG A 270 1.08 0.37 9.87
N PRO A 271 1.67 1.59 9.74
CA PRO A 271 1.01 2.82 10.18
C PRO A 271 -0.30 3.07 9.43
N VAL A 272 -0.30 2.86 8.11
CA VAL A 272 -1.50 3.02 7.25
C VAL A 272 -2.61 2.08 7.72
N LEU A 273 -2.30 0.80 7.92
CA LEU A 273 -3.26 -0.21 8.34
C LEU A 273 -3.81 0.07 9.75
N ARG A 274 -2.99 0.61 10.67
CA ARG A 274 -3.47 1.03 12.00
C ARG A 274 -4.50 2.16 11.91
N VAL A 275 -4.26 3.17 11.08
CA VAL A 275 -5.19 4.29 10.88
C VAL A 275 -6.48 3.81 10.22
N LEU A 276 -6.39 2.95 9.21
CA LEU A 276 -7.55 2.33 8.56
C LEU A 276 -8.37 1.49 9.55
N MET A 277 -7.72 0.69 10.40
CA MET A 277 -8.40 -0.08 11.44
C MET A 277 -9.10 0.84 12.46
N ALA A 278 -8.45 1.92 12.90
CA ALA A 278 -9.06 2.90 13.79
C ALA A 278 -10.29 3.57 13.14
N ALA A 279 -10.19 3.96 11.87
CA ALA A 279 -11.30 4.56 11.13
C ALA A 279 -12.52 3.62 11.05
N VAL A 280 -12.27 2.34 10.79
CA VAL A 280 -13.34 1.33 10.70
C VAL A 280 -13.95 1.00 12.06
N LEU A 281 -13.15 0.98 13.14
CA LEU A 281 -13.69 0.84 14.50
C LEU A 281 -14.56 2.04 14.88
N LEU A 282 -14.18 3.25 14.49
CA LEU A 282 -15.03 4.43 14.65
C LEU A 282 -16.34 4.30 13.86
N LEU A 283 -16.28 3.78 12.64
CA LEU A 283 -17.47 3.50 11.82
C LEU A 283 -18.39 2.49 12.51
N LEU A 284 -17.84 1.42 13.09
CA LEU A 284 -18.61 0.42 13.85
C LEU A 284 -19.27 1.05 15.07
N LEU A 285 -18.57 1.95 15.79
CA LEU A 285 -19.14 2.69 16.90
C LEU A 285 -20.32 3.57 16.47
N VAL A 286 -20.24 4.23 15.31
CA VAL A 286 -21.36 4.99 14.74
C VAL A 286 -22.54 4.07 14.42
N ALA A 287 -22.28 2.90 13.83
CA ALA A 287 -23.33 1.91 13.56
C ALA A 287 -24.00 1.42 14.86
N CYS A 288 -23.20 1.11 15.90
CA CYS A 288 -23.71 0.73 17.22
C CYS A 288 -24.56 1.85 17.85
N ALA A 289 -24.11 3.10 17.78
CA ALA A 289 -24.83 4.24 18.29
C ALA A 289 -26.19 4.46 17.56
N ASN A 290 -26.22 4.22 16.26
CA ASN A 290 -27.47 4.24 15.48
C ASN A 290 -28.46 3.19 15.93
N VAL A 291 -27.99 1.95 16.07
CA VAL A 291 -28.83 0.85 16.53
C VAL A 291 -29.30 1.07 17.98
N ALA A 292 -28.41 1.55 18.86
CA ALA A 292 -28.76 1.94 20.22
C ALA A 292 -29.86 2.99 20.25
N SER A 293 -29.75 4.05 19.43
CA SER A 293 -30.77 5.11 19.32
C SER A 293 -32.12 4.57 18.85
N LEU A 294 -32.10 3.67 17.85
CA LEU A 294 -33.31 3.03 17.34
C LEU A 294 -33.95 2.07 18.36
N LEU A 295 -33.17 1.32 19.13
CA LEU A 295 -33.66 0.43 20.18
C LEU A 295 -34.18 1.21 21.37
N LEU A 296 -33.53 2.29 21.80
CA LEU A 296 -34.02 3.20 22.84
C LEU A 296 -35.35 3.85 22.45
N ALA A 297 -35.47 4.23 21.17
CA ALA A 297 -36.72 4.73 20.60
C ALA A 297 -37.84 3.70 20.74
N ARG A 298 -37.56 2.44 20.40
CA ARG A 298 -38.50 1.34 20.46
C ARG A 298 -38.86 0.92 21.89
N ALA A 299 -37.89 0.95 22.81
CA ALA A 299 -38.13 0.58 24.22
C ALA A 299 -39.27 1.41 24.83
N GLY A 300 -39.40 2.70 24.45
CA GLY A 300 -40.46 3.57 24.93
C GLY A 300 -41.85 3.19 24.48
N SER A 301 -42.02 2.66 23.26
CA SER A 301 -43.31 2.17 22.79
C SER A 301 -43.73 0.82 23.43
N ARG A 302 -42.81 0.17 24.12
CA ARG A 302 -43.00 -1.13 24.79
C ARG A 302 -43.00 -1.06 26.33
N GLU A 303 -42.87 0.14 26.89
CA GLU A 303 -42.81 0.31 28.35
C GLU A 303 -44.06 -0.28 29.02
N ALA A 304 -45.24 -0.05 28.48
CA ALA A 304 -46.49 -0.62 28.99
C ALA A 304 -46.51 -2.16 28.93
N GLU A 305 -46.04 -2.77 27.83
CA GLU A 305 -45.93 -4.24 27.65
C GLU A 305 -44.95 -4.84 28.65
N LEU A 306 -43.78 -4.22 28.85
CA LEU A 306 -42.75 -4.70 29.76
C LEU A 306 -43.14 -4.52 31.23
N ALA A 307 -43.82 -3.41 31.55
CA ALA A 307 -44.40 -3.17 32.87
C ALA A 307 -45.49 -4.21 33.20
N LEU A 308 -46.36 -4.56 32.28
CA LEU A 308 -47.38 -5.59 32.45
C LEU A 308 -46.74 -6.97 32.69
N ARG A 309 -45.68 -7.33 31.98
CA ARG A 309 -44.94 -8.58 32.19
C ARG A 309 -44.26 -8.61 33.56
N GLY A 310 -43.67 -7.46 33.98
CA GLY A 310 -43.12 -7.32 35.33
C GLY A 310 -44.16 -7.50 36.41
N ALA A 311 -45.37 -6.93 36.23
CA ALA A 311 -46.53 -7.10 37.12
C ALA A 311 -47.03 -8.55 37.23
N LEU A 312 -46.95 -9.31 36.13
CA LEU A 312 -47.26 -10.71 36.07
C LEU A 312 -46.13 -11.63 36.59
N GLY A 313 -45.12 -11.07 37.26
CA GLY A 313 -44.07 -11.84 37.93
C GLY A 313 -42.88 -12.24 37.08
N ALA A 314 -42.63 -11.62 35.89
CA ALA A 314 -41.46 -11.93 35.09
C ALA A 314 -40.17 -11.43 35.81
N ALA A 315 -39.25 -12.34 36.08
CA ALA A 315 -37.94 -12.01 36.66
C ALA A 315 -37.15 -11.03 35.74
N ARG A 316 -36.49 -10.04 36.35
CA ARG A 316 -35.69 -9.02 35.63
C ARG A 316 -34.68 -9.64 34.67
N GLY A 317 -34.01 -10.73 35.09
CA GLY A 317 -33.06 -11.45 34.22
C GLY A 317 -33.70 -12.08 32.98
N ARG A 318 -34.98 -12.45 33.00
CA ARG A 318 -35.69 -12.98 31.82
C ARG A 318 -35.95 -11.90 30.79
N ILE A 319 -36.27 -10.66 31.21
CA ILE A 319 -36.47 -9.50 30.35
C ILE A 319 -35.14 -9.11 29.69
N VAL A 320 -34.05 -9.02 30.46
CA VAL A 320 -32.73 -8.73 29.95
C VAL A 320 -32.29 -9.79 28.92
N ARG A 321 -32.43 -11.08 29.29
CA ARG A 321 -32.08 -12.20 28.37
C ARG A 321 -32.86 -12.13 27.07
N GLN A 322 -34.15 -11.82 27.10
CA GLN A 322 -34.99 -11.72 25.92
C GLN A 322 -34.53 -10.60 25.01
N LEU A 323 -34.27 -9.39 25.55
CA LEU A 323 -33.77 -8.24 24.76
C LEU A 323 -32.37 -8.48 24.16
N LEU A 324 -31.48 -9.18 24.90
CA LEU A 324 -30.19 -9.59 24.38
C LEU A 324 -30.32 -10.61 23.25
N ILE A 325 -31.21 -11.57 23.32
CA ILE A 325 -31.47 -12.55 22.24
C ILE A 325 -32.06 -11.87 21.01
N GLU A 326 -32.99 -10.91 21.18
CA GLU A 326 -33.51 -10.10 20.09
C GLU A 326 -32.37 -9.30 19.41
N GLY A 327 -31.48 -8.64 20.19
CA GLY A 327 -30.32 -7.93 19.69
C GLY A 327 -29.32 -8.86 18.97
N LEU A 328 -29.06 -10.04 19.55
CA LEU A 328 -28.13 -11.02 18.97
C LEU A 328 -28.66 -11.56 17.64
N ALA A 329 -29.98 -11.83 17.52
CA ALA A 329 -30.57 -12.27 16.26
C ALA A 329 -30.38 -11.22 15.14
N LEU A 330 -30.57 -9.93 15.45
CA LEU A 330 -30.34 -8.83 14.51
C LEU A 330 -28.84 -8.69 14.15
N SER A 331 -27.96 -8.82 15.15
CA SER A 331 -26.51 -8.76 14.91
C SER A 331 -25.99 -9.94 14.11
N CYS A 332 -26.51 -11.15 14.34
CA CYS A 332 -26.16 -12.32 13.54
C CYS A 332 -26.60 -12.17 12.09
N ALA A 333 -27.84 -11.65 11.86
CA ALA A 333 -28.28 -11.33 10.51
C ALA A 333 -27.43 -10.24 9.86
N GLY A 334 -27.04 -9.20 10.62
CA GLY A 334 -26.11 -8.17 10.20
C GLY A 334 -24.72 -8.71 9.88
N ALA A 335 -24.20 -9.63 10.70
CA ALA A 335 -22.90 -10.27 10.49
C ALA A 335 -22.93 -11.18 9.25
N ALA A 336 -23.99 -11.93 9.02
CA ALA A 336 -24.15 -12.73 7.80
C ALA A 336 -24.13 -11.85 6.54
N GLY A 337 -24.91 -10.75 6.54
CA GLY A 337 -24.82 -9.74 5.48
C GLY A 337 -23.44 -9.10 5.39
N GLY A 338 -22.79 -8.83 6.53
CA GLY A 338 -21.45 -8.29 6.63
C GLY A 338 -20.39 -9.20 6.00
N LEU A 339 -20.49 -10.52 6.18
CA LEU A 339 -19.60 -11.49 5.53
C LEU A 339 -19.77 -11.48 4.00
N VAL A 340 -20.99 -11.31 3.49
CA VAL A 340 -21.23 -11.14 2.05
C VAL A 340 -20.56 -9.87 1.53
N VAL A 341 -20.72 -8.74 2.25
CA VAL A 341 -20.04 -7.47 1.92
C VAL A 341 -18.53 -7.65 1.96
N THR A 342 -18.01 -8.35 2.98
CA THR A 342 -16.58 -8.65 3.10
C THR A 342 -16.08 -9.47 1.90
N TRP A 343 -16.81 -10.50 1.50
CA TRP A 343 -16.43 -11.31 0.34
C TRP A 343 -16.32 -10.45 -0.95
N TRP A 344 -17.33 -9.59 -1.19
CA TRP A 344 -17.29 -8.69 -2.35
C TRP A 344 -16.15 -7.67 -2.26
N THR A 345 -15.92 -7.11 -1.07
CA THR A 345 -14.83 -6.15 -0.84
C THR A 345 -13.47 -6.80 -1.08
N VAL A 346 -13.25 -8.01 -0.58
CA VAL A 346 -12.01 -8.78 -0.80
C VAL A 346 -11.79 -9.05 -2.29
N GLN A 347 -12.82 -9.50 -3.02
CA GLN A 347 -12.72 -9.70 -4.47
C GLN A 347 -12.39 -8.39 -5.23
N ALA A 348 -13.00 -7.28 -4.82
CA ALA A 348 -12.71 -5.97 -5.39
C ALA A 348 -11.27 -5.52 -5.09
N LEU A 349 -10.82 -5.71 -3.84
CA LEU A 349 -9.45 -5.38 -3.42
C LEU A 349 -8.39 -6.18 -4.18
N GLN A 350 -8.62 -7.47 -4.40
CA GLN A 350 -7.70 -8.33 -5.16
C GLN A 350 -7.60 -7.92 -6.64
N ARG A 351 -8.67 -7.34 -7.22
CA ARG A 351 -8.70 -6.90 -8.62
C ARG A 351 -8.16 -5.48 -8.83
N ILE A 352 -8.44 -4.58 -7.90
CA ILE A 352 -8.16 -3.12 -8.04
C ILE A 352 -6.94 -2.71 -7.23
N GLY A 353 -6.56 -3.50 -6.23
CA GLY A 353 -5.45 -3.18 -5.33
C GLY A 353 -4.10 -3.14 -6.06
N PRO A 354 -3.16 -2.32 -5.58
CA PRO A 354 -1.84 -2.22 -6.16
C PRO A 354 -1.12 -3.58 -6.11
N ALA A 355 -0.51 -4.00 -7.22
CA ALA A 355 0.25 -5.26 -7.28
C ALA A 355 1.40 -5.31 -6.26
N GLN A 356 1.89 -4.14 -5.86
CA GLN A 356 2.99 -3.98 -4.89
C GLN A 356 2.51 -4.03 -3.42
N PHE A 357 1.20 -4.06 -3.18
CA PHE A 357 0.71 -4.15 -1.79
C PHE A 357 1.05 -5.52 -1.22
N PRO A 358 1.78 -5.59 -0.08
CA PRO A 358 2.27 -6.86 0.44
C PRO A 358 1.12 -7.84 0.67
N ARG A 359 1.26 -9.07 0.20
CA ARG A 359 0.35 -10.21 0.47
C ARG A 359 -1.12 -9.96 0.07
N LEU A 360 -1.37 -9.13 -0.93
CA LEU A 360 -2.73 -8.80 -1.39
C LEU A 360 -3.52 -10.05 -1.79
N GLN A 361 -2.86 -11.02 -2.42
CA GLN A 361 -3.49 -12.28 -2.83
C GLN A 361 -3.81 -13.21 -1.66
N GLY A 362 -3.17 -13.03 -0.51
CA GLY A 362 -3.44 -13.77 0.73
C GLY A 362 -4.66 -13.26 1.51
N ILE A 363 -5.28 -12.16 1.10
CA ILE A 363 -6.47 -11.61 1.73
C ILE A 363 -7.66 -12.52 1.39
N GLY A 364 -8.36 -13.04 2.41
CA GLY A 364 -9.48 -13.96 2.18
C GLY A 364 -10.37 -14.10 3.40
N LEU A 365 -11.45 -14.83 3.23
CA LEU A 365 -12.36 -15.24 4.31
C LEU A 365 -11.83 -16.53 4.94
N ASP A 366 -10.99 -16.40 5.94
CA ASP A 366 -10.50 -17.52 6.74
C ASP A 366 -11.23 -17.65 8.10
N ALA A 367 -10.86 -18.68 8.88
CA ALA A 367 -11.45 -18.93 10.18
C ALA A 367 -11.29 -17.73 11.15
N ALA A 368 -10.15 -17.02 11.11
CA ALA A 368 -9.91 -15.85 11.96
C ALA A 368 -10.86 -14.70 11.61
N VAL A 369 -11.13 -14.47 10.33
CA VAL A 369 -12.08 -13.45 9.84
C VAL A 369 -13.51 -13.77 10.25
N ILE A 370 -13.91 -15.05 10.18
CA ILE A 370 -15.24 -15.49 10.62
C ILE A 370 -15.39 -15.33 12.15
N VAL A 371 -14.37 -15.72 12.92
CA VAL A 371 -14.36 -15.54 14.38
C VAL A 371 -14.44 -14.06 14.74
N PHE A 372 -13.72 -13.20 14.03
CA PHE A 372 -13.80 -11.75 14.22
C PHE A 372 -15.22 -11.22 13.94
N ALA A 373 -15.87 -11.65 12.85
CA ALA A 373 -17.24 -11.25 12.53
C ALA A 373 -18.24 -11.65 13.62
N ILE A 374 -18.10 -12.87 14.17
CA ILE A 374 -18.91 -13.36 15.30
C ILE A 374 -18.63 -12.52 16.55
N ALA A 375 -17.37 -12.29 16.87
CA ALA A 375 -16.97 -11.47 18.03
C ALA A 375 -17.51 -10.03 17.89
N ALA A 376 -17.44 -9.44 16.70
CA ALA A 376 -18.02 -8.13 16.41
C ALA A 376 -19.55 -8.13 16.59
N ALA A 377 -20.26 -9.16 16.15
CA ALA A 377 -21.71 -9.30 16.35
C ALA A 377 -22.09 -9.39 17.83
N VAL A 378 -21.32 -10.14 18.61
CA VAL A 378 -21.53 -10.24 20.07
C VAL A 378 -21.21 -8.92 20.76
N ALA A 379 -20.05 -8.31 20.46
CA ALA A 379 -19.62 -7.04 21.03
C ALA A 379 -20.63 -5.91 20.72
N THR A 380 -21.08 -5.81 19.46
CA THR A 380 -22.09 -4.83 19.07
C THR A 380 -23.40 -5.06 19.82
N THR A 381 -23.86 -6.33 19.95
CA THR A 381 -25.07 -6.66 20.73
C THR A 381 -24.94 -6.17 22.17
N LEU A 382 -23.82 -6.44 22.82
CA LEU A 382 -23.57 -5.99 24.20
C LEU A 382 -23.57 -4.46 24.29
N MET A 383 -22.93 -3.78 23.34
CA MET A 383 -22.84 -2.31 23.34
C MET A 383 -24.20 -1.63 23.18
N PHE A 384 -25.06 -2.08 22.28
CA PHE A 384 -26.32 -1.41 21.99
C PHE A 384 -27.54 -1.99 22.71
N ALA A 385 -27.54 -3.28 23.11
CA ALA A 385 -28.71 -3.93 23.74
C ALA A 385 -28.63 -3.97 25.26
N LEU A 386 -27.40 -3.98 25.85
CA LEU A 386 -27.24 -4.15 27.30
C LEU A 386 -27.77 -2.94 28.09
N ALA A 387 -27.45 -1.72 27.69
CA ALA A 387 -27.91 -0.51 28.38
C ALA A 387 -29.45 -0.36 28.34
N PRO A 388 -30.12 -0.48 27.18
CA PRO A 388 -31.60 -0.51 27.14
C PRO A 388 -32.20 -1.67 27.92
N ALA A 389 -31.61 -2.86 27.91
CA ALA A 389 -32.09 -4.02 28.61
C ALA A 389 -32.04 -3.84 30.14
N ILE A 390 -30.92 -3.32 30.66
CA ILE A 390 -30.81 -3.02 32.11
C ILE A 390 -31.80 -1.92 32.51
N HIS A 391 -31.97 -0.90 31.64
CA HIS A 391 -32.91 0.17 31.94
C HIS A 391 -34.38 -0.34 31.98
N ALA A 392 -34.77 -1.12 30.96
CA ALA A 392 -36.11 -1.75 30.92
C ALA A 392 -36.38 -2.68 32.09
N ALA A 393 -35.36 -3.35 32.60
CA ALA A 393 -35.51 -4.24 33.77
C ALA A 393 -35.62 -3.50 35.12
N ARG A 394 -35.30 -2.19 35.16
CA ARG A 394 -35.38 -1.33 36.36
C ARG A 394 -36.68 -0.52 36.45
N VAL A 395 -37.56 -0.61 35.47
CA VAL A 395 -38.87 0.10 35.50
C VAL A 395 -39.71 -0.43 36.64
N ASP A 396 -40.01 0.46 37.61
CA ASP A 396 -40.86 0.17 38.77
C ASP A 396 -42.30 0.50 38.43
N LEU A 397 -43.19 -0.47 38.60
CA LEU A 397 -44.63 -0.33 38.30
C LEU A 397 -45.28 0.81 39.07
N ALA A 398 -44.88 0.99 40.35
CA ALA A 398 -45.39 2.07 41.21
C ALA A 398 -44.90 3.46 40.70
N ALA A 399 -43.80 3.53 40.03
CA ALA A 399 -43.24 4.75 39.40
C ALA A 399 -43.91 5.07 38.06
N ALA A 400 -44.33 4.07 37.29
CA ALA A 400 -45.03 4.24 36.00
C ALA A 400 -46.46 4.86 36.16
N LEU A 401 -47.03 4.75 37.31
CA LEU A 401 -48.35 5.28 37.64
C LEU A 401 -48.32 6.68 38.32
N ARG A 402 -47.12 7.24 38.60
CA ARG A 402 -46.99 8.57 39.24
C ARG A 402 -46.50 9.64 38.23
N PRO A 403 -47.33 10.68 37.92
CA PRO A 403 -46.98 11.68 36.86
C PRO A 403 -45.72 12.48 37.12
N SER A 404 -45.30 12.66 38.37
CA SER A 404 -44.16 13.53 38.73
C SER A 404 -42.77 12.94 38.50
N ARG A 405 -42.60 11.60 38.46
CA ARG A 405 -41.29 10.93 38.20
C ARG A 405 -41.05 10.65 36.71
N ALA A 406 -42.11 10.63 35.88
CA ALA A 406 -41.99 10.48 34.44
C ALA A 406 -41.12 11.58 33.79
N VAL A 407 -41.13 12.79 34.30
CA VAL A 407 -40.38 13.97 33.82
C VAL A 407 -38.87 13.79 33.98
N THR A 408 -38.38 13.21 35.09
CA THR A 408 -36.95 13.08 35.36
C THR A 408 -36.31 11.94 34.57
N GLN A 409 -37.03 10.82 34.41
CA GLN A 409 -36.61 9.70 33.58
C GLN A 409 -36.55 10.08 32.09
N ASP A 410 -37.52 10.84 31.60
CA ASP A 410 -37.53 11.34 30.21
C ASP A 410 -36.38 12.29 29.94
N ARG A 411 -35.92 13.09 30.91
CA ARG A 411 -34.76 14.00 30.80
C ARG A 411 -33.44 13.25 30.66
N GLN A 412 -33.22 12.18 31.47
CA GLN A 412 -32.00 11.34 31.35
C GLN A 412 -31.91 10.59 30.03
N ARG A 413 -33.03 10.04 29.57
CA ARG A 413 -33.14 9.36 28.29
C ARG A 413 -32.83 10.29 27.10
N ARG A 414 -33.40 11.49 27.11
CA ARG A 414 -33.13 12.54 26.09
C ARG A 414 -31.67 12.97 26.08
N PHE A 415 -31.03 13.05 27.27
CA PHE A 415 -29.62 13.36 27.38
C PHE A 415 -28.75 12.28 26.72
N GLY A 416 -29.01 11.00 27.01
CA GLY A 416 -28.26 9.87 26.40
C GLY A 416 -28.39 9.83 24.87
N GLN A 417 -29.60 10.05 24.33
CA GLN A 417 -29.81 10.11 22.89
C GLN A 417 -29.09 11.30 22.24
N ARG A 418 -29.13 12.49 22.87
CA ARG A 418 -28.38 13.66 22.37
C ARG A 418 -26.88 13.43 22.37
N ALA A 419 -26.35 12.82 23.44
CA ALA A 419 -24.93 12.51 23.55
C ALA A 419 -24.48 11.54 22.45
N LEU A 420 -25.29 10.52 22.13
CA LEU A 420 -25.01 9.59 21.02
C LEU A 420 -24.96 10.31 19.68
N VAL A 421 -25.92 11.19 19.38
CA VAL A 421 -25.93 11.95 18.12
C VAL A 421 -24.75 12.91 18.03
N ILE A 422 -24.42 13.60 19.14
CA ILE A 422 -23.23 14.47 19.18
C ILE A 422 -21.96 13.65 18.90
N ALA A 423 -21.82 12.49 19.55
CA ALA A 423 -20.68 11.59 19.31
C ALA A 423 -20.60 11.12 17.85
N GLN A 424 -21.75 10.78 17.23
CA GLN A 424 -21.80 10.38 15.81
C GLN A 424 -21.36 11.51 14.89
N ILE A 425 -21.85 12.74 15.11
CA ILE A 425 -21.45 13.92 14.30
C ILE A 425 -19.96 14.18 14.49
N SER A 426 -19.45 14.07 15.73
CA SER A 426 -18.02 14.28 16.03
C SER A 426 -17.13 13.24 15.35
N VAL A 427 -17.51 11.96 15.40
CA VAL A 427 -16.76 10.87 14.74
C VAL A 427 -16.82 11.03 13.21
N SER A 428 -17.98 11.40 12.65
CA SER A 428 -18.09 11.67 11.21
C SER A 428 -17.23 12.86 10.79
N MET A 429 -17.12 13.88 11.62
CA MET A 429 -16.22 15.02 11.38
C MET A 429 -14.76 14.54 11.30
N VAL A 430 -14.33 13.67 12.21
CA VAL A 430 -12.97 13.08 12.20
C VAL A 430 -12.73 12.29 10.92
N LEU A 431 -13.65 11.37 10.56
CA LEU A 431 -13.51 10.54 9.37
C LEU A 431 -13.50 11.36 8.07
N LEU A 432 -14.41 12.31 7.95
CA LEU A 432 -14.48 13.19 6.78
C LEU A 432 -13.27 14.12 6.67
N SER A 433 -12.80 14.66 7.79
CA SER A 433 -11.60 15.51 7.81
C SER A 433 -10.36 14.71 7.40
N GLY A 434 -10.19 13.49 7.94
CA GLY A 434 -9.11 12.59 7.53
C GLY A 434 -9.16 12.26 6.04
N ALA A 435 -10.34 11.93 5.52
CA ALA A 435 -10.53 11.65 4.10
C ALA A 435 -10.22 12.90 3.23
N ALA A 436 -10.72 14.07 3.61
CA ALA A 436 -10.51 15.30 2.86
C ALA A 436 -9.03 15.72 2.83
N LEU A 437 -8.29 15.55 3.94
CA LEU A 437 -6.85 15.79 4.01
C LEU A 437 -6.07 14.83 3.11
N LEU A 438 -6.45 13.55 3.06
CA LEU A 438 -5.83 12.57 2.16
C LEU A 438 -6.13 12.87 0.70
N VAL A 439 -7.37 13.26 0.37
CA VAL A 439 -7.73 13.71 -0.98
C VAL A 439 -6.89 14.93 -1.37
N GLN A 440 -6.78 15.92 -0.50
CA GLN A 440 -5.97 17.11 -0.74
C GLN A 440 -4.50 16.75 -0.94
N GLY A 441 -3.95 15.86 -0.08
CA GLY A 441 -2.58 15.37 -0.20
C GLY A 441 -2.33 14.66 -1.51
N PHE A 442 -3.24 13.78 -1.90
CA PHE A 442 -3.17 13.06 -3.16
C PHE A 442 -3.27 14.00 -4.38
N LEU A 443 -4.20 14.97 -4.37
CA LEU A 443 -4.31 15.95 -5.45
C LEU A 443 -3.05 16.82 -5.57
N ARG A 444 -2.45 17.23 -4.46
CA ARG A 444 -1.16 17.92 -4.46
C ARG A 444 -0.04 17.03 -5.01
N LEU A 445 -0.04 15.76 -4.64
CA LEU A 445 0.96 14.80 -5.09
C LEU A 445 0.92 14.62 -6.61
N ILE A 446 -0.25 14.39 -7.20
CA ILE A 446 -0.40 14.21 -8.65
C ILE A 446 -0.18 15.52 -9.45
N ALA A 447 -0.31 16.68 -8.79
CA ALA A 447 -0.03 17.98 -9.40
C ALA A 447 1.47 18.32 -9.45
N ILE A 448 2.33 17.55 -8.75
CA ILE A 448 3.77 17.73 -8.81
C ILE A 448 4.28 17.32 -10.19
N ASP A 449 4.97 18.25 -10.86
CA ASP A 449 5.64 17.94 -12.11
C ASP A 449 6.78 16.93 -11.86
N PRO A 450 6.74 15.73 -12.48
CA PRO A 450 7.81 14.75 -12.33
C PRO A 450 9.10 15.14 -13.06
N GLY A 451 9.07 16.20 -13.86
CA GLY A 451 10.22 16.68 -14.66
C GLY A 451 10.43 15.91 -15.97
N PHE A 452 9.45 15.09 -16.38
CA PHE A 452 9.45 14.37 -17.65
C PHE A 452 8.04 14.09 -18.14
N THR A 453 7.89 13.81 -19.44
CA THR A 453 6.64 13.47 -20.08
C THR A 453 6.48 11.94 -20.14
N ALA A 454 5.44 11.42 -19.49
CA ALA A 454 5.12 9.99 -19.51
C ALA A 454 4.11 9.60 -20.60
N ALA A 455 3.39 10.60 -21.14
CA ALA A 455 2.35 10.38 -22.14
C ALA A 455 2.96 9.87 -23.45
N SER A 456 2.34 8.86 -24.06
CA SER A 456 2.77 8.24 -25.34
C SER A 456 4.19 7.64 -25.30
N VAL A 457 4.79 7.48 -24.13
CA VAL A 457 6.12 6.86 -23.96
C VAL A 457 5.97 5.43 -23.45
N THR A 458 6.70 4.50 -24.05
CA THR A 458 6.80 3.11 -23.63
C THR A 458 8.24 2.75 -23.32
N LEU A 459 8.43 1.85 -22.37
CA LEU A 459 9.71 1.30 -21.98
C LEU A 459 9.77 -0.18 -22.34
N THR A 460 10.87 -0.62 -22.96
CA THR A 460 11.12 -2.03 -23.26
C THR A 460 12.52 -2.40 -22.81
N PRO A 461 12.69 -3.27 -21.80
CA PRO A 461 14.00 -3.71 -21.34
C PRO A 461 14.65 -4.65 -22.35
N LEU A 462 15.96 -4.44 -22.56
CA LEU A 462 16.84 -5.20 -23.44
C LEU A 462 18.08 -5.57 -22.65
N ALA A 463 18.48 -6.85 -22.72
CA ALA A 463 19.76 -7.29 -22.17
C ALA A 463 20.50 -8.07 -23.25
N LEU A 464 21.72 -7.74 -23.46
CA LEU A 464 22.60 -8.40 -24.40
C LEU A 464 23.41 -9.47 -23.66
N PRO A 465 23.39 -10.75 -24.13
CA PRO A 465 24.18 -11.80 -23.51
C PRO A 465 25.68 -11.48 -23.54
N GLU A 466 26.29 -11.46 -22.37
CA GLU A 466 27.70 -11.07 -22.18
C GLU A 466 28.66 -11.90 -23.01
N GLU A 467 28.36 -13.15 -23.25
CA GLU A 467 29.22 -14.04 -24.06
C GLU A 467 29.41 -13.58 -25.47
N ARG A 468 28.38 -13.02 -26.11
CA ARG A 468 28.43 -12.54 -27.50
C ARG A 468 28.71 -11.06 -27.61
N TYR A 469 28.35 -10.31 -26.59
CA TYR A 469 28.45 -8.86 -26.53
C TYR A 469 29.46 -8.43 -25.44
N ARG A 470 30.67 -9.06 -25.42
CA ARG A 470 31.76 -8.70 -24.50
C ARG A 470 32.45 -7.41 -24.87
N GLU A 471 32.50 -7.12 -26.17
CA GLU A 471 33.20 -5.97 -26.70
C GLU A 471 32.26 -4.77 -26.74
N ASP A 472 32.71 -3.65 -26.22
CA ASP A 472 31.96 -2.38 -26.22
C ASP A 472 31.48 -1.98 -27.62
N THR A 473 32.28 -2.28 -28.65
CA THR A 473 31.97 -2.02 -30.07
C THR A 473 30.76 -2.82 -30.53
N LYS A 474 30.59 -4.07 -30.10
CA LYS A 474 29.43 -4.89 -30.43
C LYS A 474 28.17 -4.41 -29.73
N ILE A 475 28.31 -3.98 -28.47
CA ILE A 475 27.20 -3.39 -27.70
C ILE A 475 26.72 -2.11 -28.40
N ASP A 476 27.63 -1.18 -28.67
CA ASP A 476 27.32 0.09 -29.35
C ASP A 476 26.69 -0.16 -30.73
N GLY A 477 27.28 -1.11 -31.51
CA GLY A 477 26.77 -1.47 -32.83
C GLY A 477 25.34 -1.98 -32.80
N PHE A 478 25.01 -2.86 -31.87
CA PHE A 478 23.63 -3.38 -31.70
C PHE A 478 22.64 -2.25 -31.37
N TYR A 479 22.94 -1.43 -30.38
CA TYR A 479 22.02 -0.39 -29.92
C TYR A 479 21.89 0.75 -30.94
N THR A 480 22.95 1.10 -31.64
CA THR A 480 22.89 2.08 -32.73
C THR A 480 22.00 1.57 -33.88
N ALA A 481 22.21 0.33 -34.33
CA ALA A 481 21.37 -0.26 -35.36
C ALA A 481 19.90 -0.37 -34.94
N LEU A 482 19.64 -0.66 -33.68
CA LEU A 482 18.28 -0.72 -33.13
C LEU A 482 17.62 0.66 -33.12
N LEU A 483 18.33 1.72 -32.69
CA LEU A 483 17.83 3.09 -32.71
C LEU A 483 17.46 3.54 -34.12
N ASP A 484 18.33 3.30 -35.10
CA ASP A 484 18.08 3.68 -36.50
C ASP A 484 16.83 2.98 -37.07
N ARG A 485 16.68 1.68 -36.81
CA ARG A 485 15.53 0.89 -37.26
C ARG A 485 14.23 1.31 -36.60
N LEU A 486 14.26 1.59 -35.29
CA LEU A 486 13.08 2.04 -34.55
C LEU A 486 12.68 3.47 -34.99
N ALA A 487 13.63 4.37 -35.17
CA ALA A 487 13.37 5.72 -35.66
C ALA A 487 12.72 5.74 -37.07
N ALA A 488 13.06 4.74 -37.92
CA ALA A 488 12.45 4.57 -39.22
C ALA A 488 11.11 3.82 -39.21
N SER A 489 10.66 3.34 -38.03
CA SER A 489 9.43 2.52 -37.93
C SER A 489 8.17 3.42 -37.94
N PRO A 490 7.11 3.05 -38.67
CA PRO A 490 5.87 3.83 -38.70
C PRO A 490 5.25 4.02 -37.32
N GLY A 491 4.81 5.24 -37.02
CA GLY A 491 4.16 5.61 -35.77
C GLY A 491 5.11 5.90 -34.60
N VAL A 492 6.43 5.75 -34.78
CA VAL A 492 7.45 6.16 -33.79
C VAL A 492 7.78 7.64 -34.03
N GLU A 493 7.60 8.46 -32.98
CA GLU A 493 7.92 9.90 -33.02
C GLU A 493 9.36 10.18 -32.59
N ALA A 494 9.81 9.46 -31.54
CA ALA A 494 11.15 9.58 -31.01
C ALA A 494 11.56 8.29 -30.31
N VAL A 495 12.84 7.96 -30.35
CA VAL A 495 13.42 6.82 -29.67
C VAL A 495 14.74 7.17 -29.03
N SER A 496 15.00 6.56 -27.90
CA SER A 496 16.26 6.67 -27.16
C SER A 496 16.47 5.42 -26.30
N LEU A 497 17.64 5.31 -25.72
CA LEU A 497 18.00 4.22 -24.83
C LEU A 497 18.49 4.78 -23.48
N ALA A 498 18.23 4.09 -22.40
CA ALA A 498 18.75 4.40 -21.09
C ALA A 498 18.93 3.15 -20.23
N THR A 499 19.96 3.09 -19.40
CA THR A 499 20.14 1.97 -18.43
C THR A 499 19.02 1.93 -17.41
N SER A 500 18.56 3.08 -16.94
CA SER A 500 17.53 3.21 -15.91
C SER A 500 16.71 4.47 -16.17
N PRO A 501 15.71 4.44 -17.08
CA PRO A 501 14.80 5.58 -17.28
C PRO A 501 14.06 5.92 -15.95
N PRO A 502 13.43 7.09 -15.85
CA PRO A 502 12.62 7.42 -14.68
C PRO A 502 11.62 6.30 -14.36
N LEU A 503 11.42 6.01 -13.09
CA LEU A 503 10.53 4.97 -12.56
C LEU A 503 10.95 3.52 -12.86
N ALA A 504 12.05 3.29 -13.55
CA ALA A 504 12.50 1.97 -14.01
C ALA A 504 13.90 1.60 -13.52
N GLY A 505 14.21 1.90 -12.29
CA GLY A 505 15.46 1.50 -11.62
C GLY A 505 16.26 2.65 -11.05
N ALA A 506 17.23 2.27 -10.23
CA ALA A 506 18.19 3.15 -9.55
C ALA A 506 19.59 2.58 -9.68
N ASN A 507 20.57 3.45 -9.82
CA ASN A 507 21.99 3.08 -9.80
C ASN A 507 22.79 4.21 -9.17
N ASP A 508 23.12 4.06 -7.89
CA ASP A 508 23.90 5.02 -7.12
C ASP A 508 25.39 4.81 -7.37
N THR A 509 26.11 5.91 -7.53
CA THR A 509 27.56 5.86 -7.52
C THR A 509 28.16 7.05 -6.79
N VAL A 510 29.45 6.94 -6.45
CA VAL A 510 30.22 8.03 -5.87
C VAL A 510 30.61 9.01 -6.97
N VAL A 511 30.31 10.29 -6.76
CA VAL A 511 30.70 11.37 -7.66
C VAL A 511 31.35 12.46 -6.83
N TYR A 512 32.43 13.08 -7.38
CA TYR A 512 33.10 14.20 -6.74
C TYR A 512 33.72 15.12 -7.78
N ARG A 513 34.03 16.35 -7.40
CA ARG A 513 34.73 17.30 -8.28
C ARG A 513 36.19 16.88 -8.48
N GLU A 514 36.71 16.99 -9.70
CA GLU A 514 38.12 16.77 -9.97
C GLU A 514 39.00 17.59 -9.02
N GLY A 515 40.06 16.97 -8.49
CA GLY A 515 40.94 17.57 -7.50
C GLY A 515 40.40 17.69 -6.08
N ARG A 516 39.17 17.24 -5.83
CA ARG A 516 38.52 17.19 -4.50
C ARG A 516 37.97 15.81 -4.16
N PRO A 517 38.80 14.77 -4.12
CA PRO A 517 38.36 13.44 -3.74
C PRO A 517 37.86 13.49 -2.28
N PRO A 518 36.87 12.63 -1.93
CA PRO A 518 36.40 12.55 -0.56
C PRO A 518 37.56 12.10 0.34
N ALA A 519 37.80 12.87 1.42
CA ALA A 519 38.90 12.57 2.35
C ALA A 519 38.62 11.31 3.15
N THR A 520 37.35 11.05 3.43
CA THR A 520 36.89 9.85 4.16
C THR A 520 35.63 9.27 3.47
N ALA A 521 35.26 8.06 3.85
CA ALA A 521 34.02 7.45 3.36
C ALA A 521 32.76 8.28 3.72
N ARG A 522 32.83 9.10 4.77
CA ARG A 522 31.75 10.03 5.18
C ARG A 522 31.53 11.17 4.23
N ASP A 523 32.60 11.59 3.55
CA ASP A 523 32.57 12.70 2.62
C ASP A 523 32.13 12.29 1.20
N ARG A 524 31.92 10.96 1.00
CA ARG A 524 31.42 10.43 -0.26
C ARG A 524 30.03 10.96 -0.55
N GLN A 525 29.86 11.58 -1.70
CA GLN A 525 28.59 12.05 -2.19
C GLN A 525 28.09 11.10 -3.27
N PHE A 526 26.84 10.67 -3.15
CA PHE A 526 26.24 9.74 -4.10
C PHE A 526 25.34 10.50 -5.08
N ALA A 527 25.38 10.07 -6.33
CA ALA A 527 24.47 10.50 -7.37
C ALA A 527 23.95 9.28 -8.16
N GLN A 528 22.74 9.40 -8.69
CA GLN A 528 22.17 8.41 -9.59
C GLN A 528 22.80 8.54 -10.97
N VAL A 529 23.34 7.45 -11.49
CA VAL A 529 23.96 7.42 -12.83
C VAL A 529 23.01 6.83 -13.86
N ARG A 530 22.98 7.44 -15.03
CA ARG A 530 22.24 6.97 -16.20
C ARG A 530 23.17 6.98 -17.42
N ARG A 531 23.29 5.85 -18.10
CA ARG A 531 23.90 5.82 -19.44
C ARG A 531 22.77 5.96 -20.45
N ILE A 532 22.88 6.95 -21.35
CA ILE A 532 21.83 7.27 -22.32
C ILE A 532 22.40 7.35 -23.73
N GLN A 533 21.55 7.07 -24.72
CA GLN A 533 21.89 7.17 -26.15
C GLN A 533 20.68 7.66 -26.94
N GLY A 534 20.94 8.35 -28.04
CA GLY A 534 19.89 8.99 -28.84
C GLY A 534 19.33 10.26 -28.19
N ASN A 535 18.20 10.74 -28.70
CA ASN A 535 17.57 11.97 -28.19
C ASN A 535 16.78 11.75 -26.88
N TYR A 536 17.44 11.26 -25.84
CA TYR A 536 16.79 10.90 -24.56
C TYR A 536 16.03 12.06 -23.93
N PHE A 537 16.65 13.23 -23.85
CA PHE A 537 16.03 14.41 -23.23
C PHE A 537 14.82 14.91 -24.02
N GLY A 538 14.91 14.93 -25.34
CA GLY A 538 13.79 15.30 -26.22
C GLY A 538 12.65 14.25 -26.19
N THR A 539 12.97 12.95 -26.15
CA THR A 539 11.99 11.86 -26.07
C THR A 539 11.15 11.98 -24.79
N LEU A 540 11.77 12.33 -23.67
CA LEU A 540 11.12 12.48 -22.38
C LEU A 540 10.69 13.92 -22.05
N GLY A 541 10.99 14.90 -22.89
CA GLY A 541 10.67 16.31 -22.65
C GLY A 541 11.43 16.90 -21.46
N ILE A 542 12.62 16.38 -21.14
CA ILE A 542 13.47 16.89 -20.05
C ILE A 542 14.23 18.12 -20.58
N PRO A 543 14.06 19.31 -19.99
CA PRO A 543 14.71 20.52 -20.51
C PRO A 543 16.22 20.54 -20.22
N ILE A 544 17.02 20.93 -21.20
CA ILE A 544 18.41 21.36 -20.98
C ILE A 544 18.38 22.83 -20.56
N VAL A 545 18.83 23.13 -19.34
CA VAL A 545 18.76 24.49 -18.76
C VAL A 545 20.02 25.28 -18.93
N ALA A 546 21.16 24.59 -19.19
CA ALA A 546 22.44 25.24 -19.53
C ALA A 546 23.32 24.27 -20.35
N GLY A 547 24.13 24.77 -21.20
CA GLY A 547 25.03 23.98 -22.04
C GLY A 547 24.30 23.29 -23.22
N ARG A 548 24.73 22.08 -23.57
CA ARG A 548 24.19 21.27 -24.68
C ARG A 548 23.84 19.86 -24.27
N ALA A 549 23.01 19.20 -25.07
CA ALA A 549 22.78 17.74 -24.99
C ALA A 549 23.97 16.96 -25.58
N PHE A 550 24.00 15.64 -25.41
CA PHE A 550 24.95 14.77 -26.10
C PHE A 550 24.72 14.79 -27.62
N ASP A 551 25.81 14.64 -28.34
CA ASP A 551 25.84 14.46 -29.79
C ASP A 551 26.46 13.07 -30.08
N ASP A 552 25.64 12.15 -30.62
CA ASP A 552 26.05 10.75 -30.89
C ASP A 552 27.24 10.65 -31.87
N ARG A 553 27.54 11.70 -32.63
CA ARG A 553 28.68 11.74 -33.56
C ARG A 553 29.92 12.31 -32.92
N ALA A 554 29.79 13.38 -32.15
CA ALA A 554 30.92 14.05 -31.52
C ALA A 554 31.35 13.38 -30.20
N ASP A 555 30.35 12.91 -29.36
CA ASP A 555 30.58 12.37 -28.02
C ASP A 555 30.68 10.83 -28.06
N ARG A 556 31.43 10.25 -28.98
CA ARG A 556 31.60 8.78 -29.19
C ARG A 556 32.79 8.21 -28.45
N ALA A 557 32.96 6.90 -28.48
CA ALA A 557 34.13 6.20 -27.96
C ALA A 557 35.44 6.81 -28.50
N GLY A 558 36.40 7.03 -27.61
CA GLY A 558 37.69 7.68 -27.92
C GLY A 558 37.66 9.21 -27.94
N ALA A 559 36.51 9.87 -27.87
CA ALA A 559 36.44 11.30 -27.59
C ALA A 559 36.66 11.59 -26.08
N ARG A 560 36.82 12.88 -25.72
CA ARG A 560 36.88 13.31 -24.32
C ARG A 560 35.62 12.90 -23.60
N ASP A 561 35.75 12.30 -22.41
CA ASP A 561 34.63 11.94 -21.58
C ASP A 561 33.80 13.15 -21.16
N VAL A 562 32.49 13.09 -21.39
CA VAL A 562 31.57 14.17 -21.12
C VAL A 562 30.36 13.66 -20.31
N VAL A 563 29.84 14.56 -19.46
CA VAL A 563 28.66 14.28 -18.66
C VAL A 563 27.64 15.40 -18.70
N ILE A 564 26.39 15.06 -18.46
CA ILE A 564 25.31 16.01 -18.21
C ILE A 564 24.83 15.78 -16.78
N VAL A 565 24.58 16.85 -16.02
CA VAL A 565 24.15 16.75 -14.62
C VAL A 565 22.78 17.40 -14.41
N SER A 566 22.03 16.95 -13.38
CA SER A 566 20.79 17.63 -13.00
C SER A 566 21.06 18.97 -12.33
N ARG A 567 20.05 19.86 -12.34
CA ARG A 567 20.11 21.17 -11.68
C ARG A 567 20.42 21.02 -10.19
N ARG A 568 19.80 20.04 -9.51
CA ARG A 568 20.09 19.75 -8.10
C ARG A 568 21.57 19.39 -7.90
N MET A 569 22.11 18.52 -8.73
CA MET A 569 23.53 18.17 -8.64
C MET A 569 24.43 19.36 -8.92
N ALA A 570 24.12 20.14 -9.95
CA ALA A 570 24.90 21.35 -10.26
C ALA A 570 24.95 22.30 -9.07
N ARG A 571 23.81 22.53 -8.40
CA ARG A 571 23.73 23.38 -7.21
C ARG A 571 24.51 22.80 -6.03
N ASP A 572 24.32 21.52 -5.73
CA ASP A 572 24.94 20.88 -4.58
C ASP A 572 26.46 20.77 -4.69
N TYR A 573 26.98 20.62 -5.93
CA TYR A 573 28.43 20.43 -6.18
C TYR A 573 29.17 21.73 -6.50
N PHE A 574 28.55 22.68 -7.18
CA PHE A 574 29.20 23.88 -7.67
C PHE A 574 28.67 25.18 -7.05
N GLY A 575 27.56 25.11 -6.29
CA GLY A 575 26.93 26.30 -5.69
C GLY A 575 26.48 27.28 -6.77
N ASP A 576 26.96 28.52 -6.68
CA ASP A 576 26.65 29.58 -7.63
C ASP A 576 27.62 29.60 -8.85
N GLN A 577 28.63 28.73 -8.89
CA GLN A 577 29.55 28.63 -10.02
C GLN A 577 28.87 27.90 -11.20
N PRO A 578 29.14 28.33 -12.45
CA PRO A 578 28.67 27.57 -13.62
C PRO A 578 29.18 26.13 -13.57
N ALA A 579 28.29 25.15 -13.70
CA ALA A 579 28.65 23.74 -13.72
C ALA A 579 29.26 23.33 -15.09
N VAL A 580 28.79 23.94 -16.19
CA VAL A 580 29.29 23.68 -17.55
C VAL A 580 30.75 24.08 -17.66
N GLY A 581 31.58 23.18 -18.21
CA GLY A 581 33.02 23.32 -18.32
C GLY A 581 33.81 22.84 -17.09
N GLN A 582 33.12 22.53 -15.98
CA GLN A 582 33.74 21.91 -14.80
C GLN A 582 33.93 20.40 -15.01
N ARG A 583 34.85 19.81 -14.24
CA ARG A 583 35.12 18.38 -14.36
C ARG A 583 34.73 17.64 -13.08
N VAL A 584 34.12 16.49 -13.26
CA VAL A 584 33.69 15.58 -12.19
C VAL A 584 34.29 14.20 -12.41
N VAL A 585 34.54 13.51 -11.33
CA VAL A 585 34.92 12.10 -11.33
C VAL A 585 33.70 11.27 -10.97
N VAL A 586 33.37 10.30 -11.81
CA VAL A 586 32.24 9.37 -11.64
C VAL A 586 32.81 7.97 -11.52
N ASP A 587 32.54 7.27 -10.42
CA ASP A 587 33.02 5.91 -10.17
C ASP A 587 31.96 4.87 -10.61
N ILE A 588 32.12 4.33 -11.81
CA ILE A 588 31.22 3.29 -12.38
C ILE A 588 31.87 1.89 -12.39
N GLY A 589 32.75 1.61 -11.42
CA GLY A 589 33.60 0.43 -11.39
C GLY A 589 35.07 0.81 -11.70
N SER A 590 35.25 1.76 -12.59
CA SER A 590 36.48 2.54 -12.80
C SER A 590 36.15 4.03 -12.66
N ALA A 591 37.06 4.79 -12.09
CA ALA A 591 36.90 6.25 -11.95
C ALA A 591 37.11 6.92 -13.31
N ILE A 592 36.07 7.56 -13.84
CA ILE A 592 36.12 8.35 -15.09
C ILE A 592 36.11 9.83 -14.73
N THR A 593 37.02 10.59 -15.32
CA THR A 593 37.03 12.06 -15.21
C THR A 593 36.40 12.67 -16.46
N ALA A 594 35.23 13.28 -16.29
CA ALA A 594 34.42 13.79 -17.39
C ALA A 594 34.10 15.28 -17.23
N GLU A 595 34.01 15.98 -18.36
CA GLU A 595 33.62 17.38 -18.41
C GLU A 595 32.10 17.54 -18.42
N VAL A 596 31.56 18.43 -17.60
CA VAL A 596 30.14 18.78 -17.60
C VAL A 596 29.83 19.64 -18.81
N ILE A 597 29.12 19.13 -19.80
CA ILE A 597 28.73 19.85 -21.02
C ILE A 597 27.32 20.42 -20.98
N GLY A 598 26.50 19.98 -20.05
CA GLY A 598 25.11 20.42 -19.92
C GLY A 598 24.53 20.22 -18.53
N VAL A 599 23.47 20.98 -18.26
CA VAL A 599 22.68 20.88 -17.05
C VAL A 599 21.21 20.68 -17.45
N THR A 600 20.57 19.64 -16.88
CA THR A 600 19.14 19.36 -17.11
C THR A 600 18.26 19.93 -16.01
N GLY A 601 16.96 20.02 -16.26
CA GLY A 601 15.95 20.11 -15.21
C GLY A 601 16.03 18.92 -14.23
N ASP A 602 15.41 19.08 -13.07
CA ASP A 602 15.35 18.01 -12.06
C ASP A 602 14.27 17.00 -12.43
N VAL A 603 14.58 15.70 -12.25
CA VAL A 603 13.68 14.58 -12.58
C VAL A 603 13.42 13.73 -11.34
N ARG A 604 12.16 13.46 -11.02
CA ARG A 604 11.74 12.63 -9.89
C ARG A 604 11.70 11.15 -10.28
N ILE A 605 12.85 10.53 -10.28
CA ILE A 605 13.02 9.15 -10.78
C ILE A 605 12.37 8.06 -9.91
N PHE A 606 12.06 8.36 -8.65
CA PHE A 606 11.41 7.41 -7.72
C PHE A 606 9.89 7.65 -7.57
N GLY A 607 9.31 8.49 -8.43
CA GLY A 607 7.92 8.90 -8.36
C GLY A 607 7.73 10.27 -7.71
N GLN A 608 6.50 10.79 -7.83
CA GLN A 608 6.15 12.15 -7.43
C GLN A 608 6.30 12.43 -5.93
N ALA A 609 6.17 11.40 -5.09
CA ALA A 609 6.29 11.51 -3.62
C ALA A 609 7.71 11.81 -3.15
N ASN A 610 8.71 11.46 -3.96
CA ASN A 610 10.12 11.60 -3.60
C ASN A 610 10.72 12.88 -4.17
N GLU A 611 11.72 13.42 -3.50
CA GLU A 611 12.50 14.51 -4.06
C GLU A 611 13.30 14.04 -5.27
N ALA A 612 13.56 14.96 -6.21
CA ALA A 612 14.46 14.69 -7.31
C ALA A 612 15.88 14.43 -6.77
N PRO A 613 16.52 13.30 -7.06
CA PRO A 613 17.87 13.03 -6.63
C PRO A 613 18.91 13.80 -7.46
N ARG A 614 20.17 13.76 -7.05
CA ARG A 614 21.30 14.16 -7.88
C ARG A 614 21.42 13.17 -9.04
N LEU A 615 21.49 13.65 -10.27
CA LEU A 615 21.59 12.81 -11.47
C LEU A 615 22.83 13.18 -12.28
N VAL A 616 23.53 12.15 -12.74
CA VAL A 616 24.59 12.22 -13.74
C VAL A 616 24.20 11.37 -14.93
N TYR A 617 24.28 11.93 -16.10
CA TYR A 617 24.07 11.23 -17.36
C TYR A 617 25.42 11.04 -18.04
N LEU A 618 25.71 9.80 -18.43
CA LEU A 618 26.86 9.39 -19.24
C LEU A 618 26.38 9.07 -20.64
N HIS A 619 27.20 9.31 -21.64
CA HIS A 619 26.86 8.88 -22.99
C HIS A 619 27.17 7.40 -23.16
N ALA A 620 26.16 6.59 -23.56
CA ALA A 620 26.33 5.16 -23.67
C ALA A 620 27.33 4.74 -24.78
N ARG A 621 27.57 5.57 -25.77
CA ARG A 621 28.61 5.31 -26.78
C ARG A 621 30.04 5.48 -26.26
N GLN A 622 30.25 6.26 -25.18
CA GLN A 622 31.52 6.32 -24.48
C GLN A 622 31.67 5.19 -23.46
N HIS A 623 30.58 4.86 -22.78
CA HIS A 623 30.53 3.84 -21.72
C HIS A 623 29.38 2.87 -21.96
N PRO A 624 29.50 1.92 -22.89
CA PRO A 624 28.44 0.99 -23.26
C PRO A 624 27.94 0.15 -22.07
N ALA A 625 26.70 -0.27 -22.12
CA ALA A 625 26.09 -1.14 -21.11
C ALA A 625 25.32 -2.26 -21.79
N GLY A 626 25.53 -3.49 -21.36
CA GLY A 626 24.85 -4.68 -21.90
C GLY A 626 23.36 -4.69 -21.60
N PHE A 627 22.92 -3.98 -20.56
CA PHE A 627 21.50 -3.80 -20.23
C PHE A 627 21.08 -2.35 -20.46
N MET A 628 20.10 -2.13 -21.33
CA MET A 628 19.45 -0.85 -21.54
C MET A 628 17.95 -1.04 -21.76
N GLN A 629 17.18 0.01 -21.56
CA GLN A 629 15.77 0.07 -21.88
C GLN A 629 15.56 0.99 -23.09
N ALA A 630 14.83 0.50 -24.08
CA ALA A 630 14.37 1.36 -25.15
C ALA A 630 13.21 2.24 -24.65
N VAL A 631 13.39 3.54 -24.81
CA VAL A 631 12.41 4.58 -24.47
C VAL A 631 11.82 5.06 -25.80
N VAL A 632 10.60 4.67 -26.09
CA VAL A 632 9.95 4.95 -27.38
C VAL A 632 8.74 5.83 -27.17
N LYS A 633 8.77 7.01 -27.79
CA LYS A 633 7.60 7.88 -27.91
C LYS A 633 6.91 7.60 -29.23
N ALA A 634 5.63 7.21 -29.15
CA ALA A 634 4.89 6.77 -30.33
C ALA A 634 3.43 7.25 -30.31
N ALA A 635 2.89 7.51 -31.51
CA ALA A 635 1.48 7.83 -31.71
C ALA A 635 0.58 6.59 -31.77
N VAL A 636 1.18 5.38 -31.79
CA VAL A 636 0.48 4.09 -31.88
C VAL A 636 0.32 3.44 -30.50
N PRO A 637 -0.62 2.48 -30.35
CA PRO A 637 -0.81 1.79 -29.07
C PRO A 637 0.44 1.02 -28.61
N PRO A 638 0.63 0.83 -27.29
CA PRO A 638 1.78 0.12 -26.72
C PRO A 638 1.98 -1.31 -27.28
N GLY A 639 0.89 -2.01 -27.65
CA GLY A 639 0.95 -3.35 -28.26
C GLY A 639 1.62 -3.35 -29.64
N ASP A 640 1.41 -2.29 -30.42
CA ASP A 640 2.05 -2.14 -31.75
C ASP A 640 3.53 -1.78 -31.59
N VAL A 641 3.88 -0.96 -30.61
CA VAL A 641 5.28 -0.69 -30.24
C VAL A 641 5.97 -1.98 -29.81
N ALA A 642 5.32 -2.81 -28.96
CA ALA A 642 5.87 -4.11 -28.53
C ALA A 642 6.13 -5.06 -29.71
N SER A 643 5.19 -5.12 -30.67
CA SER A 643 5.32 -5.95 -31.86
C SER A 643 6.46 -5.46 -32.77
N THR A 644 6.56 -4.14 -32.94
CA THR A 644 7.63 -3.50 -33.72
C THR A 644 9.00 -3.71 -33.05
N MET A 645 9.09 -3.49 -31.74
CA MET A 645 10.29 -3.76 -30.96
C MET A 645 10.79 -5.18 -31.16
N ARG A 646 9.90 -6.18 -31.02
CA ARG A 646 10.24 -7.59 -31.21
C ARG A 646 10.78 -7.86 -32.61
N ARG A 647 10.12 -7.36 -33.65
CA ARG A 647 10.57 -7.52 -35.04
C ARG A 647 11.94 -6.90 -35.27
N GLN A 648 12.17 -5.67 -34.78
CA GLN A 648 13.44 -4.96 -35.00
C GLN A 648 14.60 -5.61 -34.24
N VAL A 649 14.37 -6.06 -33.00
CA VAL A 649 15.38 -6.81 -32.22
C VAL A 649 15.74 -8.12 -32.94
N GLN A 650 14.75 -8.92 -33.35
CA GLN A 650 14.97 -10.19 -34.05
C GLN A 650 15.60 -10.00 -35.43
N ALA A 651 15.38 -8.89 -36.12
CA ALA A 651 16.02 -8.59 -37.38
C ALA A 651 17.52 -8.26 -37.23
N ILE A 652 17.97 -7.83 -36.04
CA ILE A 652 19.39 -7.63 -35.75
C ILE A 652 20.02 -8.92 -35.19
N ASP A 653 19.36 -9.55 -34.23
CA ASP A 653 19.78 -10.80 -33.63
C ASP A 653 18.57 -11.72 -33.35
N PRO A 654 18.33 -12.76 -34.13
CA PRO A 654 17.19 -13.67 -34.02
C PRO A 654 17.13 -14.45 -32.70
N THR A 655 18.22 -14.48 -31.95
CA THR A 655 18.32 -15.20 -30.68
C THR A 655 17.93 -14.34 -29.46
N LEU A 656 17.80 -13.03 -29.68
CA LEU A 656 17.41 -12.11 -28.63
C LEU A 656 15.89 -11.97 -28.51
N ALA A 657 15.42 -11.91 -27.30
CA ALA A 657 14.03 -11.57 -26.99
C ALA A 657 13.96 -10.18 -26.32
N ALA A 658 13.13 -9.30 -26.86
CA ALA A 658 12.79 -8.05 -26.17
C ALA A 658 11.95 -8.37 -24.93
N GLY A 659 12.18 -7.63 -23.85
CA GLY A 659 11.36 -7.70 -22.65
C GLY A 659 9.94 -7.16 -22.87
N ARG A 660 9.13 -7.20 -21.84
CA ARG A 660 7.77 -6.67 -21.91
C ARG A 660 7.79 -5.16 -22.08
N THR A 661 7.03 -4.69 -23.06
CA THR A 661 6.85 -3.25 -23.28
C THR A 661 5.78 -2.71 -22.35
N GLU A 662 6.13 -1.71 -21.56
CA GLU A 662 5.23 -1.10 -20.58
C GLU A 662 5.05 0.39 -20.84
N PRO A 663 3.81 0.91 -20.77
CA PRO A 663 3.58 2.35 -20.86
C PRO A 663 4.17 3.08 -19.65
N MET A 664 4.93 4.13 -19.87
CA MET A 664 5.52 4.93 -18.77
C MET A 664 4.45 5.61 -17.91
N ALA A 665 3.30 5.93 -18.50
CA ALA A 665 2.13 6.43 -17.77
C ALA A 665 1.58 5.42 -16.75
N ALA A 666 1.67 4.11 -17.03
CA ALA A 666 1.30 3.07 -16.07
C ALA A 666 2.27 3.06 -14.88
N LEU A 667 3.58 3.12 -15.14
CA LEU A 667 4.61 3.20 -14.09
C LEU A 667 4.43 4.45 -13.21
N LEU A 668 4.07 5.58 -13.81
CA LEU A 668 3.79 6.81 -13.07
C LEU A 668 2.53 6.68 -12.21
N SER A 669 1.45 6.11 -12.75
CA SER A 669 0.23 5.79 -12.01
C SER A 669 0.49 4.84 -10.84
N ASP A 670 1.35 3.86 -11.05
CA ASP A 670 1.73 2.89 -10.02
C ASP A 670 2.60 3.51 -8.92
N SER A 671 3.38 4.53 -9.23
CA SER A 671 4.20 5.23 -8.22
C SER A 671 3.36 5.94 -7.15
N VAL A 672 2.09 6.22 -7.44
CA VAL A 672 1.11 6.83 -6.52
C VAL A 672 -0.03 5.87 -6.15
N ALA A 673 0.11 4.58 -6.46
CA ALA A 673 -0.95 3.59 -6.24
C ALA A 673 -1.27 3.38 -4.76
N GLU A 674 -0.26 3.37 -3.89
CA GLU A 674 -0.45 3.21 -2.44
C GLU A 674 -1.19 4.40 -1.81
N PRO A 675 -0.76 5.67 -2.01
CA PRO A 675 -1.53 6.83 -1.55
C PRO A 675 -2.96 6.88 -2.11
N ARG A 676 -3.15 6.55 -3.40
CA ARG A 676 -4.47 6.46 -4.03
C ARG A 676 -5.36 5.41 -3.37
N PHE A 677 -4.79 4.25 -3.08
CA PHE A 677 -5.51 3.16 -2.42
C PHE A 677 -5.95 3.53 -1.00
N ALA A 678 -5.04 4.11 -0.20
CA ALA A 678 -5.37 4.62 1.13
C ALA A 678 -6.46 5.69 1.10
N MET A 679 -6.38 6.65 0.15
CA MET A 679 -7.39 7.68 -0.07
C MET A 679 -8.76 7.09 -0.40
N LEU A 680 -8.83 6.11 -1.31
CA LEU A 680 -10.09 5.45 -1.70
C LEU A 680 -10.72 4.70 -0.53
N LEU A 681 -9.92 3.98 0.28
CA LEU A 681 -10.42 3.25 1.45
C LEU A 681 -10.96 4.20 2.51
N ILE A 682 -10.19 5.21 2.92
CA ILE A 682 -10.63 6.16 3.95
C ILE A 682 -11.79 7.00 3.43
N GLY A 683 -11.79 7.39 2.15
CA GLY A 683 -12.89 8.09 1.51
C GLY A 683 -14.19 7.28 1.53
N SER A 684 -14.12 5.97 1.24
CA SER A 684 -15.28 5.08 1.31
C SER A 684 -15.81 4.95 2.74
N PHE A 685 -14.93 4.82 3.74
CA PHE A 685 -15.33 4.77 5.15
C PHE A 685 -15.93 6.09 5.63
N ALA A 686 -15.40 7.23 5.17
CA ALA A 686 -15.96 8.54 5.47
C ALA A 686 -17.35 8.73 4.85
N ALA A 687 -17.56 8.29 3.60
CA ALA A 687 -18.87 8.30 2.95
C ALA A 687 -19.88 7.40 3.68
N LEU A 688 -19.48 6.19 4.08
CA LEU A 688 -20.31 5.30 4.89
C LEU A 688 -20.62 5.90 6.28
N GLY A 689 -19.63 6.53 6.93
CA GLY A 689 -19.80 7.22 8.20
C GLY A 689 -20.80 8.37 8.11
N LEU A 690 -20.71 9.18 7.03
CA LEU A 690 -21.66 10.23 6.74
C LEU A 690 -23.09 9.66 6.55
N ALA A 691 -23.23 8.64 5.72
CA ALA A 691 -24.53 7.98 5.47
C ALA A 691 -25.15 7.45 6.77
N LEU A 692 -24.36 6.74 7.58
CA LEU A 692 -24.81 6.22 8.88
C LEU A 692 -25.21 7.35 9.84
N THR A 693 -24.45 8.46 9.86
CA THR A 693 -24.79 9.62 10.70
C THR A 693 -26.09 10.27 10.27
N LEU A 694 -26.34 10.39 8.96
CA LEU A 694 -27.61 10.93 8.43
C LEU A 694 -28.79 10.03 8.78
N VAL A 695 -28.63 8.71 8.69
CA VAL A 695 -29.64 7.71 9.10
C VAL A 695 -29.94 7.83 10.59
N GLY A 696 -28.90 7.95 11.43
CA GLY A 696 -29.05 8.10 12.88
C GLY A 696 -29.74 9.38 13.28
N LEU A 697 -29.35 10.51 12.68
CA LEU A 697 -29.95 11.81 12.91
C LEU A 697 -31.44 11.83 12.47
N TYR A 698 -31.72 11.29 11.26
CA TYR A 698 -33.09 11.14 10.78
C TYR A 698 -33.93 10.29 11.72
N GLY A 699 -33.43 9.12 12.12
CA GLY A 699 -34.13 8.20 13.01
C GLY A 699 -34.42 8.81 14.38
N THR A 700 -33.44 9.49 14.97
CA THR A 700 -33.60 10.15 16.27
C THR A 700 -34.62 11.30 16.22
N LEU A 701 -34.56 12.12 15.16
CA LEU A 701 -35.51 13.23 15.01
C LEU A 701 -36.93 12.75 14.66
N ALA A 702 -37.06 11.74 13.79
CA ALA A 702 -38.36 11.14 13.47
C ALA A 702 -39.04 10.58 14.72
N TYR A 703 -38.24 9.98 15.62
CA TYR A 703 -38.77 9.48 16.90
C TYR A 703 -39.15 10.62 17.86
N LEU A 704 -38.29 11.65 17.99
CA LEU A 704 -38.62 12.81 18.84
C LEU A 704 -39.90 13.51 18.36
N VAL A 705 -40.13 13.56 17.05
CA VAL A 705 -41.37 14.07 16.46
C VAL A 705 -42.56 13.17 16.82
N SER A 706 -42.43 11.83 16.68
CA SER A 706 -43.54 10.90 17.00
C SER A 706 -43.97 10.95 18.46
N GLN A 707 -43.04 11.14 19.39
CA GLN A 707 -43.35 11.29 20.80
C GLN A 707 -44.09 12.59 21.14
N ARG A 708 -44.00 13.60 20.30
CA ARG A 708 -44.61 14.92 20.52
C ARG A 708 -45.79 15.25 19.60
N LEU A 709 -46.32 14.22 18.90
CA LEU A 709 -47.41 14.42 17.95
C LEU A 709 -48.60 15.09 18.61
N ARG A 710 -48.96 14.69 19.85
CA ARG A 710 -50.05 15.31 20.63
C ARG A 710 -49.75 16.76 20.99
N GLU A 711 -48.52 17.07 21.43
CA GLU A 711 -48.05 18.45 21.72
C GLU A 711 -48.13 19.34 20.45
N PHE A 712 -47.67 18.80 19.32
CA PHE A 712 -47.75 19.51 18.02
C PHE A 712 -49.22 19.67 17.56
N GLY A 713 -50.02 18.65 17.71
CA GLY A 713 -51.46 18.72 17.42
C GLY A 713 -52.17 19.80 18.22
N ILE A 714 -51.94 19.89 19.53
CA ILE A 714 -52.50 20.94 20.40
C ILE A 714 -52.00 22.33 19.95
N ARG A 715 -50.72 22.48 19.64
CA ARG A 715 -50.18 23.78 19.18
C ARG A 715 -50.77 24.23 17.84
N VAL A 716 -50.95 23.28 16.91
CA VAL A 716 -51.64 23.59 15.61
C VAL A 716 -53.07 23.98 15.84
N ALA A 717 -53.80 23.27 16.75
CA ALA A 717 -55.17 23.62 17.13
C ALA A 717 -55.24 25.02 17.79
N MET A 718 -54.22 25.43 18.50
CA MET A 718 -54.04 26.74 19.13
C MET A 718 -53.52 27.83 18.15
N GLY A 719 -53.43 27.53 16.85
CA GLY A 719 -53.09 28.49 15.82
C GLY A 719 -51.57 28.60 15.48
N ALA A 720 -50.75 27.67 15.92
CA ALA A 720 -49.35 27.69 15.53
C ALA A 720 -49.16 27.40 14.03
N SER A 721 -48.41 28.23 13.32
CA SER A 721 -48.11 28.05 11.90
C SER A 721 -47.24 26.80 11.66
N ARG A 722 -47.41 26.16 10.50
CA ARG A 722 -46.56 25.02 10.07
C ARG A 722 -45.08 25.40 10.04
N GLY A 723 -44.74 26.67 9.76
CA GLY A 723 -43.38 27.20 9.80
C GLY A 723 -42.78 27.24 11.20
N ALA A 724 -43.59 27.60 12.23
CA ALA A 724 -43.15 27.60 13.63
C ALA A 724 -42.79 26.19 14.13
N ILE A 725 -43.57 25.18 13.77
CA ILE A 725 -43.30 23.78 14.14
C ILE A 725 -42.05 23.24 13.42
N ARG A 726 -41.90 23.54 12.10
CA ARG A 726 -40.66 23.19 11.36
C ARG A 726 -39.43 23.82 11.99
N GLY A 727 -39.50 25.14 12.30
CA GLY A 727 -38.44 25.88 12.94
C GLY A 727 -38.02 25.29 14.29
N MET A 728 -38.98 24.81 15.09
CA MET A 728 -38.68 24.16 16.38
C MET A 728 -37.91 22.87 16.23
N VAL A 729 -38.28 22.01 15.29
CA VAL A 729 -37.57 20.72 15.01
C VAL A 729 -36.17 20.99 14.47
N LEU A 730 -36.05 21.92 13.51
CA LEU A 730 -34.76 22.30 12.94
C LEU A 730 -33.81 22.91 13.97
N ARG A 731 -34.32 23.76 14.88
CA ARG A 731 -33.55 24.37 15.96
C ARG A 731 -32.97 23.34 16.93
N GLN A 732 -33.71 22.26 17.24
CA GLN A 732 -33.21 21.16 18.05
C GLN A 732 -32.08 20.40 17.35
N GLY A 733 -32.22 20.11 16.07
CA GLY A 733 -31.17 19.48 15.29
C GLY A 733 -29.91 20.35 15.14
N LEU A 734 -30.10 21.65 14.88
CA LEU A 734 -29.01 22.63 14.82
C LEU A 734 -28.20 22.71 16.12
N ALA A 735 -28.86 22.59 17.29
CA ALA A 735 -28.18 22.56 18.57
C ALA A 735 -27.25 21.31 18.71
N LEU A 736 -27.65 20.17 18.16
CA LEU A 736 -26.82 18.95 18.15
C LEU A 736 -25.61 19.10 17.23
N ILE A 737 -25.80 19.72 16.06
CA ILE A 737 -24.74 20.03 15.10
C ILE A 737 -23.75 21.04 15.71
N ALA A 738 -24.27 22.11 16.35
CA ALA A 738 -23.47 23.16 17.01
C ALA A 738 -22.60 22.63 18.15
N CYS A 739 -22.97 21.52 18.78
CA CYS A 739 -22.13 20.84 19.77
C CYS A 739 -21.20 19.79 19.12
N GLY A 740 -21.70 19.04 18.13
CA GLY A 740 -20.97 17.93 17.53
C GLY A 740 -19.82 18.37 16.63
N ILE A 741 -19.98 19.43 15.83
CA ILE A 741 -18.93 19.93 14.93
C ILE A 741 -17.71 20.46 15.72
N PRO A 742 -17.82 21.35 16.72
CA PRO A 742 -16.64 21.81 17.46
C PRO A 742 -15.92 20.68 18.19
N THR A 743 -16.68 19.74 18.79
CA THR A 743 -16.10 18.54 19.42
C THR A 743 -15.37 17.69 18.38
N GLY A 744 -15.95 17.51 17.19
CA GLY A 744 -15.33 16.79 16.10
C GLY A 744 -14.08 17.48 15.55
N ILE A 745 -14.06 18.80 15.43
CA ILE A 745 -12.87 19.58 15.06
C ILE A 745 -11.75 19.39 16.08
N LEU A 746 -12.07 19.46 17.37
CA LEU A 746 -11.08 19.22 18.43
C LEU A 746 -10.49 17.82 18.37
N LEU A 747 -11.33 16.79 18.20
CA LEU A 747 -10.88 15.41 18.02
C LEU A 747 -10.05 15.24 16.76
N SER A 748 -10.46 15.86 15.64
CA SER A 748 -9.71 15.83 14.38
C SER A 748 -8.31 16.42 14.54
N TRP A 749 -8.18 17.50 15.32
CA TRP A 749 -6.88 18.12 15.59
C TRP A 749 -5.94 17.20 16.40
N PHE A 750 -6.47 16.45 17.35
CA PHE A 750 -5.68 15.44 18.08
C PHE A 750 -5.28 14.25 17.22
N THR A 751 -6.23 13.70 16.44
CA THR A 751 -5.99 12.51 15.62
C THR A 751 -5.11 12.78 14.39
N SER A 752 -5.15 14.00 13.84
CA SER A 752 -4.32 14.39 12.70
C SER A 752 -2.82 14.34 13.00
N ARG A 753 -2.42 14.59 14.24
CA ARG A 753 -1.01 14.45 14.67
C ARG A 753 -0.51 13.00 14.58
N SER A 754 -1.37 12.04 14.95
CA SER A 754 -1.04 10.61 14.85
C SER A 754 -1.07 10.11 13.40
N ALA A 755 -1.83 10.76 12.53
CA ALA A 755 -1.92 10.47 11.11
C ALA A 755 -0.92 11.25 10.25
N ALA A 756 -0.09 12.12 10.84
CA ALA A 756 0.87 12.97 10.13
C ALA A 756 1.83 12.19 9.23
N ALA A 757 2.22 10.97 9.64
CA ALA A 757 3.05 10.07 8.84
C ALA A 757 2.41 9.61 7.52
N LEU A 758 1.07 9.68 7.40
CA LEU A 758 0.33 9.35 6.19
C LEU A 758 0.07 10.56 5.29
N LEU A 759 0.21 11.75 5.86
CA LEU A 759 -0.11 13.01 5.20
C LEU A 759 1.16 13.56 4.53
N LEU A 760 1.50 13.05 3.36
CA LEU A 760 2.62 13.50 2.52
C LEU A 760 2.63 15.03 2.40
N ASN A 761 3.43 15.72 3.22
CA ASN A 761 3.61 17.18 3.21
C ASN A 761 2.32 18.03 3.32
N VAL A 762 1.22 17.49 3.85
CA VAL A 762 -0.01 18.26 4.12
C VAL A 762 0.05 18.79 5.56
N ARG A 763 -0.27 20.05 5.75
CA ARG A 763 -0.50 20.59 7.10
C ARG A 763 -1.64 19.82 7.74
N THR A 764 -1.37 19.20 8.87
CA THR A 764 -2.31 18.33 9.62
C THR A 764 -3.61 19.02 10.05
N SER A 765 -3.69 20.35 9.95
CA SER A 765 -4.87 21.15 10.26
C SER A 765 -4.99 22.29 9.25
N ASP A 766 -5.54 21.98 8.06
CA ASP A 766 -5.92 23.00 7.08
C ASP A 766 -7.32 23.56 7.47
N PRO A 767 -7.44 24.83 7.85
CA PRO A 767 -8.72 25.39 8.29
C PRO A 767 -9.78 25.41 7.18
N LEU A 768 -9.38 25.50 5.92
CA LEU A 768 -10.30 25.46 4.79
C LEU A 768 -10.93 24.07 4.62
N VAL A 769 -10.14 23.02 4.81
CA VAL A 769 -10.64 21.64 4.79
C VAL A 769 -11.63 21.41 5.92
N LEU A 770 -11.28 21.82 7.15
CA LEU A 770 -12.17 21.68 8.31
C LEU A 770 -13.47 22.46 8.13
N ALA A 771 -13.40 23.69 7.60
CA ALA A 771 -14.57 24.50 7.30
C ALA A 771 -15.46 23.87 6.20
N GLY A 772 -14.84 23.34 5.13
CA GLY A 772 -15.55 22.65 4.05
C GLY A 772 -16.29 21.39 4.53
N VAL A 773 -15.62 20.56 5.37
CA VAL A 773 -16.23 19.38 5.97
C VAL A 773 -17.35 19.77 6.94
N ALA A 774 -17.16 20.79 7.76
CA ALA A 774 -18.20 21.30 8.68
C ALA A 774 -19.42 21.79 7.90
N ALA A 775 -19.21 22.54 6.80
CA ALA A 775 -20.28 22.99 5.91
C ALA A 775 -21.03 21.81 5.26
N LEU A 776 -20.29 20.80 4.76
CA LEU A 776 -20.87 19.59 4.17
C LEU A 776 -21.73 18.83 5.18
N LEU A 777 -21.21 18.58 6.39
CA LEU A 777 -21.93 17.92 7.48
C LEU A 777 -23.18 18.73 7.88
N THR A 778 -23.09 20.06 7.97
CA THR A 778 -24.23 20.92 8.30
C THR A 778 -25.31 20.83 7.23
N LEU A 779 -24.95 20.98 5.97
CA LEU A 779 -25.89 20.94 4.84
C LEU A 779 -26.58 19.58 4.71
N THR A 780 -25.83 18.51 4.76
CA THR A 780 -26.38 17.14 4.65
C THR A 780 -27.24 16.79 5.86
N SER A 781 -26.85 17.20 7.07
CA SER A 781 -27.66 17.03 8.27
C SER A 781 -28.93 17.83 8.23
N LEU A 782 -28.92 19.07 7.76
CA LEU A 782 -30.13 19.88 7.53
C LEU A 782 -31.07 19.22 6.54
N ALA A 783 -30.52 18.68 5.44
CA ALA A 783 -31.32 17.96 4.44
C ALA A 783 -32.02 16.72 5.06
N ALA A 784 -31.30 15.96 5.87
CA ALA A 784 -31.85 14.79 6.57
C ALA A 784 -32.97 15.15 7.57
N MET A 785 -32.91 16.34 8.16
CA MET A 785 -33.91 16.85 9.11
C MET A 785 -35.21 17.32 8.42
N LEU A 786 -35.18 17.66 7.13
CA LEU A 786 -36.38 18.20 6.43
C LEU A 786 -37.53 17.19 6.39
N GLY A 787 -37.25 15.90 6.26
CA GLY A 787 -38.27 14.84 6.27
C GLY A 787 -39.09 14.81 7.56
N PRO A 788 -38.44 14.59 8.73
CA PRO A 788 -39.10 14.62 10.04
C PRO A 788 -39.79 15.96 10.32
N ALA A 789 -39.17 17.11 9.97
CA ALA A 789 -39.73 18.43 10.19
C ALA A 789 -41.02 18.66 9.36
N ARG A 790 -41.07 18.16 8.10
CA ARG A 790 -42.26 18.21 7.26
C ARG A 790 -43.38 17.34 7.83
N ARG A 791 -43.07 16.13 8.36
CA ARG A 791 -44.05 15.25 9.00
C ARG A 791 -44.62 15.89 10.26
N ALA A 792 -43.80 16.52 11.10
CA ALA A 792 -44.25 17.23 12.29
C ALA A 792 -45.21 18.39 11.96
N ALA A 793 -45.00 19.11 10.87
CA ALA A 793 -45.83 20.24 10.46
C ALA A 793 -47.10 19.82 9.68
N GLY A 794 -47.20 18.58 9.24
CA GLY A 794 -48.38 18.03 8.52
C GLY A 794 -49.36 17.26 9.40
N VAL A 795 -49.21 17.31 10.73
CA VAL A 795 -50.07 16.58 11.67
C VAL A 795 -51.47 17.25 11.70
N GLU A 796 -52.49 16.46 11.38
CA GLU A 796 -53.91 16.90 11.51
C GLU A 796 -54.31 16.88 12.97
N PRO A 797 -54.85 18.03 13.51
CA PRO A 797 -55.21 18.13 14.94
C PRO A 797 -56.19 17.06 15.42
N LEU A 798 -57.15 16.70 14.57
CA LEU A 798 -58.18 15.69 14.88
C LEU A 798 -57.61 14.26 15.00
N VAL A 799 -56.61 13.93 14.20
CA VAL A 799 -55.91 12.63 14.24
C VAL A 799 -55.00 12.56 15.48
N ALA A 800 -54.33 13.69 15.80
CA ALA A 800 -53.40 13.75 16.95
C ALA A 800 -54.14 13.67 18.31
N LEU A 801 -55.40 14.07 18.39
CA LEU A 801 -56.23 13.97 19.60
C LEU A 801 -56.95 12.63 19.74
N ARG A 802 -57.08 11.86 18.66
CA ARG A 802 -57.69 10.50 18.66
C ARG A 802 -56.68 9.37 18.77
N ALA A 803 -55.39 9.64 18.71
CA ALA A 803 -54.37 8.61 18.90
C ALA A 803 -54.17 8.34 20.42
N ASP A 804 -54.94 7.42 20.96
CA ASP A 804 -54.71 6.79 22.28
C ASP A 804 -53.70 5.64 22.18
#